data_af1d89d29b4922493a342fa3be6b6e0c
#
_entry.id   af1d89d29b4922493a342fa3be6b6e0c
#
_cell.length_a   1.000
_cell.length_b   1.000
_cell.length_c   1.000
_cell.angle_alpha   90.00
_cell.angle_beta   90.00
_cell.angle_gamma   90.00
#
_symmetry.space_group_name_H-M   'P 1'
#
loop_
_entity.id
_entity.type
_entity.pdbx_description
1 polymer ?
#
loop_
_entity_poly.entity_id
_entity_poly.type
_entity_poly.pdbx_seq_one_letter_code
_entity_poly.pdbx_strand_id
1 'polypeptide(L)'
;MKFGLYPRLALAGIRKNKRLYIPYLLTCTGMAMMYYIIIFLQHNEMLDGMRGGTTASTILALGGWVVAIFACIFLFYTHSFLLRRRKKEFGLYNILGMGRRHLVRIEIWETIFVAIGTTAAGLLCGIALSKLAELGLMNLMHGSISYVFSISAPAIMATLLIFGVIHLLLLLRAAVAVGRTSAIQLLQSEAAGEKPPRANWFLGLLGVILLGVAYYMAVTIKEPLMALALFFVAVVLVILATYLIMISGSVLLCRQLQKNTAYYYNPRHFVSVSSMAYRMKRNGAGLASVCILATMVLVMLSSTTSLYFGAEDSLMARYPRELSISYGVEDVEYLSDCSVKELREEILSVLEKENCTPQNVQDWRSLRIYGYLNSTRADFERTDEESQTIYRPDGEIYNFVFVSALDYNALTGENVTLDPGEAAVYTARGPRFSGKEVDFGYGLRYDVAGYLDTPLEDGSIAMDIAPTLVLVVPDLTEAEHGLAALGQYPARRWNYGFDTGLPVEKQAEISNSLYDANIGMHDDYTEAHGIRTRTIECRTMNEADFFGTYGGLFCLGIILSVEFLFAAVLIIYYKQISEGYEDQSRFGIMQKVGMTKAEIRRSINSQLLTVFYLPLVMAGLHLAFAFPMIHRLLLLFNLNNVGLFALTTVISFVMFGVLYALIYRITGNVYYRIVSDIHDRE
;
A
#
# COMPACT_ATOMS: atom_id res chain seq x y z
N MET A 1 -26.38 -39.26 28.17
CA MET A 1 -26.59 -38.64 26.85
C MET A 1 -25.72 -39.36 25.83
N LYS A 2 -26.29 -39.89 24.75
CA LYS A 2 -25.52 -40.61 23.71
C LYS A 2 -24.54 -39.71 23.02
N PHE A 3 -23.32 -40.22 22.77
CA PHE A 3 -22.19 -39.49 22.17
C PHE A 3 -22.55 -38.72 20.85
N GLY A 4 -23.63 -39.08 20.18
CA GLY A 4 -24.12 -38.46 18.95
C GLY A 4 -25.04 -37.23 19.12
N LEU A 5 -25.41 -36.81 20.32
CA LEU A 5 -26.38 -35.71 20.50
C LEU A 5 -25.79 -34.33 20.19
N TYR A 6 -24.59 -34.05 20.70
CA TYR A 6 -23.94 -32.71 20.52
C TYR A 6 -23.57 -32.41 19.06
N PRO A 7 -22.97 -33.35 18.29
CA PRO A 7 -22.76 -33.15 16.86
C PRO A 7 -24.03 -32.90 16.06
N ARG A 8 -25.11 -33.64 16.41
CA ARG A 8 -26.41 -33.45 15.74
C ARG A 8 -27.02 -32.09 16.04
N LEU A 9 -26.94 -31.63 17.27
CA LEU A 9 -27.43 -30.29 17.67
C LEU A 9 -26.61 -29.18 17.01
N ALA A 10 -25.30 -29.33 16.94
CA ALA A 10 -24.44 -28.39 16.25
C ALA A 10 -24.77 -28.27 14.75
N LEU A 11 -24.91 -29.41 14.04
CA LEU A 11 -25.25 -29.43 12.64
C LEU A 11 -26.68 -28.89 12.37
N ALA A 12 -27.63 -29.23 13.25
CA ALA A 12 -28.99 -28.69 13.19
C ALA A 12 -29.00 -27.16 13.41
N GLY A 13 -28.15 -26.65 14.34
CA GLY A 13 -27.96 -25.23 14.58
C GLY A 13 -27.44 -24.48 13.35
N ILE A 14 -26.41 -25.03 12.68
CA ILE A 14 -25.86 -24.47 11.43
C ILE A 14 -26.94 -24.46 10.33
N ARG A 15 -27.64 -25.59 10.12
CA ARG A 15 -28.68 -25.71 9.08
C ARG A 15 -29.87 -24.77 9.32
N LYS A 16 -30.33 -24.65 10.56
CA LYS A 16 -31.47 -23.79 10.93
C LYS A 16 -31.13 -22.31 10.73
N ASN A 17 -29.88 -21.93 11.00
CA ASN A 17 -29.41 -20.56 10.90
C ASN A 17 -28.57 -20.28 9.63
N LYS A 18 -28.87 -20.98 8.53
CA LYS A 18 -28.13 -20.89 7.27
C LYS A 18 -27.95 -19.46 6.77
N ARG A 19 -28.91 -18.54 6.97
CA ARG A 19 -28.81 -17.13 6.57
C ARG A 19 -27.67 -16.39 7.29
N LEU A 20 -27.26 -16.84 8.49
CA LEU A 20 -26.14 -16.27 9.27
C LEU A 20 -24.84 -17.02 9.01
N TYR A 21 -24.92 -18.37 8.84
CA TYR A 21 -23.73 -19.20 8.68
C TYR A 21 -23.15 -19.15 7.26
N ILE A 22 -23.95 -19.12 6.20
CA ILE A 22 -23.45 -19.13 4.83
C ILE A 22 -22.43 -18.00 4.58
N PRO A 23 -22.69 -16.72 4.92
CA PRO A 23 -21.70 -15.67 4.75
C PRO A 23 -20.44 -15.90 5.58
N TYR A 24 -20.58 -16.40 6.82
CA TYR A 24 -19.45 -16.74 7.67
C TYR A 24 -18.57 -17.84 7.08
N LEU A 25 -19.20 -18.92 6.59
CA LEU A 25 -18.51 -20.02 5.91
C LEU A 25 -17.78 -19.54 4.66
N LEU A 26 -18.45 -18.70 3.84
CA LEU A 26 -17.85 -18.10 2.64
C LEU A 26 -16.63 -17.24 3.01
N THR A 27 -16.69 -16.49 4.11
CA THR A 27 -15.55 -15.71 4.58
C THR A 27 -14.38 -16.58 4.97
N CYS A 28 -14.63 -17.55 5.86
CA CYS A 28 -13.57 -18.46 6.30
C CYS A 28 -12.92 -19.19 5.11
N THR A 29 -13.76 -19.62 4.15
CA THR A 29 -13.30 -20.27 2.91
C THR A 29 -12.48 -19.30 2.05
N GLY A 30 -12.96 -18.07 1.84
CA GLY A 30 -12.27 -17.05 1.04
C GLY A 30 -10.92 -16.64 1.63
N MET A 31 -10.86 -16.45 2.96
CA MET A 31 -9.61 -16.14 3.66
C MET A 31 -8.60 -17.30 3.57
N ALA A 32 -9.04 -18.54 3.77
CA ALA A 32 -8.18 -19.70 3.64
C ALA A 32 -7.69 -19.90 2.19
N MET A 33 -8.54 -19.64 1.21
CA MET A 33 -8.21 -19.66 -0.21
C MET A 33 -7.14 -18.62 -0.55
N MET A 34 -7.32 -17.35 -0.15
CA MET A 34 -6.36 -16.28 -0.43
C MET A 34 -5.03 -16.52 0.25
N TYR A 35 -5.04 -17.00 1.50
CA TYR A 35 -3.82 -17.36 2.21
C TYR A 35 -3.06 -18.49 1.51
N TYR A 36 -3.78 -19.54 1.07
CA TYR A 36 -3.16 -20.61 0.31
C TYR A 36 -2.50 -20.09 -0.98
N ILE A 37 -3.22 -19.24 -1.74
CA ILE A 37 -2.71 -18.69 -3.00
C ILE A 37 -1.42 -17.90 -2.77
N ILE A 38 -1.36 -17.02 -1.77
CA ILE A 38 -0.16 -16.20 -1.54
C ILE A 38 1.04 -17.04 -1.11
N ILE A 39 0.82 -18.07 -0.25
CA ILE A 39 1.90 -18.96 0.17
C ILE A 39 2.31 -19.89 -0.98
N PHE A 40 1.38 -20.30 -1.84
CA PHE A 40 1.68 -21.06 -3.06
C PHE A 40 2.56 -20.25 -4.00
N LEU A 41 2.23 -18.98 -4.24
CA LEU A 41 3.03 -18.08 -5.08
C LEU A 41 4.43 -17.84 -4.48
N GLN A 42 4.51 -17.65 -3.16
CA GLN A 42 5.78 -17.47 -2.45
C GLN A 42 6.76 -18.65 -2.64
N HIS A 43 6.25 -19.89 -2.64
CA HIS A 43 7.05 -21.12 -2.76
C HIS A 43 6.98 -21.73 -4.18
N ASN A 44 6.83 -20.88 -5.19
CA ASN A 44 6.77 -21.37 -6.56
C ASN A 44 8.17 -21.58 -7.10
N GLU A 45 8.49 -22.82 -7.52
CA GLU A 45 9.79 -23.20 -8.08
C GLU A 45 10.18 -22.37 -9.32
N MET A 46 9.20 -21.83 -10.05
CA MET A 46 9.46 -20.96 -11.19
C MET A 46 10.10 -19.62 -10.77
N LEU A 47 9.80 -19.12 -9.57
CA LEU A 47 10.42 -17.91 -9.03
C LEU A 47 11.90 -18.18 -8.65
N ASP A 48 12.24 -19.37 -8.15
CA ASP A 48 13.60 -19.69 -7.71
C ASP A 48 14.60 -19.70 -8.89
N GLY A 49 14.14 -20.05 -10.09
CA GLY A 49 14.96 -20.07 -11.31
C GLY A 49 14.95 -18.78 -12.12
N MET A 50 14.16 -17.76 -11.74
CA MET A 50 13.96 -16.54 -12.48
C MET A 50 14.66 -15.36 -11.80
N ARG A 51 15.31 -14.49 -12.58
CA ARG A 51 15.80 -13.20 -12.07
C ARG A 51 14.62 -12.38 -11.55
N GLY A 52 14.79 -11.70 -10.42
CA GLY A 52 13.73 -10.99 -9.72
C GLY A 52 12.75 -11.86 -8.93
N GLY A 53 12.82 -13.19 -9.07
CA GLY A 53 11.93 -14.11 -8.38
C GLY A 53 12.13 -14.13 -6.87
N THR A 54 13.36 -14.01 -6.38
CA THR A 54 13.69 -13.91 -4.94
C THR A 54 13.09 -12.65 -4.30
N THR A 55 13.11 -11.53 -5.01
CA THR A 55 12.52 -10.27 -4.57
C THR A 55 11.00 -10.39 -4.49
N ALA A 56 10.36 -10.92 -5.54
CA ALA A 56 8.93 -11.18 -5.54
C ALA A 56 8.50 -12.16 -4.43
N SER A 57 9.24 -13.25 -4.23
CA SER A 57 8.99 -14.22 -3.16
C SER A 57 9.07 -13.57 -1.77
N THR A 58 10.05 -12.69 -1.54
CA THR A 58 10.18 -11.94 -0.28
C THR A 58 8.99 -11.01 -0.04
N ILE A 59 8.53 -10.29 -1.07
CA ILE A 59 7.34 -9.42 -0.99
C ILE A 59 6.10 -10.25 -0.67
N LEU A 60 5.91 -11.38 -1.35
CA LEU A 60 4.79 -12.29 -1.11
C LEU A 60 4.84 -12.91 0.30
N ALA A 61 6.04 -13.21 0.83
CA ALA A 61 6.22 -13.68 2.20
C ALA A 61 5.72 -12.66 3.23
N LEU A 62 6.12 -11.39 3.09
CA LEU A 62 5.60 -10.29 3.92
C LEU A 62 4.08 -10.17 3.78
N GLY A 63 3.57 -10.28 2.56
CA GLY A 63 2.13 -10.30 2.28
C GLY A 63 1.41 -11.44 2.97
N GLY A 64 1.98 -12.65 3.01
CA GLY A 64 1.44 -13.81 3.71
C GLY A 64 1.21 -13.55 5.20
N TRP A 65 2.14 -12.86 5.87
CA TRP A 65 1.96 -12.42 7.26
C TRP A 65 0.83 -11.41 7.42
N VAL A 66 0.72 -10.43 6.52
CA VAL A 66 -0.36 -9.43 6.54
C VAL A 66 -1.71 -10.11 6.40
N VAL A 67 -1.85 -11.03 5.42
CA VAL A 67 -3.08 -11.82 5.19
C VAL A 67 -3.44 -12.65 6.42
N ALA A 68 -2.46 -13.33 7.06
CA ALA A 68 -2.71 -14.13 8.25
C ALA A 68 -3.22 -13.30 9.43
N ILE A 69 -2.58 -12.15 9.70
CA ILE A 69 -2.99 -11.24 10.77
C ILE A 69 -4.38 -10.67 10.50
N PHE A 70 -4.61 -10.24 9.27
CA PHE A 70 -5.90 -9.68 8.87
C PHE A 70 -7.01 -10.74 8.95
N ALA A 71 -6.79 -11.95 8.45
CA ALA A 71 -7.73 -13.06 8.56
C ALA A 71 -8.06 -13.37 10.03
N CYS A 72 -7.06 -13.37 10.92
CA CYS A 72 -7.26 -13.55 12.35
C CYS A 72 -8.21 -12.47 12.91
N ILE A 73 -7.88 -11.19 12.72
CA ILE A 73 -8.68 -10.06 13.24
C ILE A 73 -10.11 -10.12 12.67
N PHE A 74 -10.23 -10.35 11.38
CA PHE A 74 -11.51 -10.33 10.71
C PHE A 74 -12.40 -11.53 11.07
N LEU A 75 -11.85 -12.72 11.18
CA LEU A 75 -12.59 -13.92 11.64
C LEU A 75 -13.03 -13.77 13.11
N PHE A 76 -12.22 -13.14 13.95
CA PHE A 76 -12.62 -12.76 15.31
C PHE A 76 -13.82 -11.81 15.32
N TYR A 77 -13.83 -10.83 14.44
CA TYR A 77 -14.94 -9.88 14.29
C TYR A 77 -16.22 -10.60 13.86
N THR A 78 -16.17 -11.36 12.77
CA THR A 78 -17.33 -12.06 12.20
C THR A 78 -17.88 -13.13 13.14
N HIS A 79 -17.03 -13.92 13.78
CA HIS A 79 -17.41 -14.90 14.77
C HIS A 79 -18.07 -14.26 16.00
N SER A 80 -17.60 -13.08 16.44
CA SER A 80 -18.23 -12.33 17.54
C SER A 80 -19.67 -11.96 17.21
N PHE A 81 -19.92 -11.58 15.97
CA PHE A 81 -21.26 -11.27 15.50
C PHE A 81 -22.15 -12.51 15.48
N LEU A 82 -21.66 -13.61 14.96
CA LEU A 82 -22.35 -14.90 14.93
C LEU A 82 -22.72 -15.36 16.36
N LEU A 83 -21.75 -15.36 17.28
CA LEU A 83 -21.93 -15.77 18.66
C LEU A 83 -22.97 -14.90 19.39
N ARG A 84 -23.02 -13.59 19.11
CA ARG A 84 -23.98 -12.66 19.70
C ARG A 84 -25.43 -13.03 19.35
N ARG A 85 -25.67 -13.47 18.13
CA ARG A 85 -26.99 -13.94 17.67
C ARG A 85 -27.36 -15.31 18.25
N ARG A 86 -26.40 -16.20 18.40
CA ARG A 86 -26.58 -17.53 19.00
C ARG A 86 -26.87 -17.51 20.49
N LYS A 87 -26.54 -16.43 21.19
CA LYS A 87 -26.78 -16.27 22.64
C LYS A 87 -28.25 -16.54 23.03
N LYS A 88 -29.22 -16.15 22.21
CA LYS A 88 -30.64 -16.44 22.46
C LYS A 88 -30.94 -17.93 22.47
N GLU A 89 -30.44 -18.70 21.50
CA GLU A 89 -30.63 -20.15 21.43
C GLU A 89 -29.97 -20.83 22.63
N PHE A 90 -28.76 -20.38 23.02
CA PHE A 90 -28.10 -20.89 24.22
C PHE A 90 -28.84 -20.56 25.49
N GLY A 91 -29.49 -19.39 25.57
CA GLY A 91 -30.39 -19.04 26.67
C GLY A 91 -31.60 -20.02 26.77
N LEU A 92 -32.23 -20.33 25.61
CA LEU A 92 -33.34 -21.26 25.55
C LEU A 92 -32.92 -22.69 25.95
N TYR A 93 -31.76 -23.16 25.47
CA TYR A 93 -31.25 -24.47 25.88
C TYR A 93 -30.96 -24.55 27.37
N ASN A 94 -30.49 -23.43 27.95
CA ASN A 94 -30.20 -23.34 29.40
C ASN A 94 -31.52 -23.46 30.21
N ILE A 95 -32.62 -22.80 29.79
CA ILE A 95 -33.94 -22.92 30.44
C ILE A 95 -34.46 -24.34 30.31
N LEU A 96 -34.23 -25.04 29.19
CA LEU A 96 -34.59 -26.44 28.98
C LEU A 96 -33.70 -27.42 29.78
N GLY A 97 -32.83 -26.91 30.71
CA GLY A 97 -32.05 -27.73 31.62
C GLY A 97 -30.66 -28.10 31.10
N MET A 98 -30.18 -27.54 29.97
CA MET A 98 -28.81 -27.77 29.51
C MET A 98 -27.83 -26.88 30.25
N GLY A 99 -26.98 -27.47 31.08
CA GLY A 99 -25.93 -26.71 31.79
C GLY A 99 -24.86 -26.14 30.84
N ARG A 100 -24.12 -25.13 31.31
CA ARG A 100 -23.06 -24.43 30.55
C ARG A 100 -22.05 -25.36 29.86
N ARG A 101 -21.64 -26.44 30.55
CA ARG A 101 -20.70 -27.45 29.98
C ARG A 101 -21.25 -28.12 28.71
N HIS A 102 -22.56 -28.31 28.63
CA HIS A 102 -23.22 -28.90 27.46
C HIS A 102 -23.26 -27.90 26.29
N LEU A 103 -23.51 -26.63 26.57
CA LEU A 103 -23.47 -25.55 25.58
C LEU A 103 -22.08 -25.39 24.97
N VAL A 104 -21.04 -25.41 25.79
CA VAL A 104 -19.65 -25.36 25.31
C VAL A 104 -19.33 -26.58 24.43
N ARG A 105 -19.82 -27.78 24.77
CA ARG A 105 -19.63 -28.95 23.92
C ARG A 105 -20.33 -28.83 22.55
N ILE A 106 -21.50 -28.21 22.48
CA ILE A 106 -22.16 -27.92 21.20
C ILE A 106 -21.30 -26.96 20.38
N GLU A 107 -20.78 -25.89 20.99
CA GLU A 107 -19.92 -24.90 20.35
C GLU A 107 -18.61 -25.50 19.85
N ILE A 108 -18.00 -26.42 20.60
CA ILE A 108 -16.82 -27.18 20.14
C ILE A 108 -17.11 -27.92 18.85
N TRP A 109 -18.19 -28.69 18.78
CA TRP A 109 -18.54 -29.42 17.57
C TRP A 109 -18.89 -28.51 16.41
N GLU A 110 -19.55 -27.38 16.67
CA GLU A 110 -19.88 -26.39 15.68
C GLU A 110 -18.60 -25.76 15.07
N THR A 111 -17.66 -25.35 15.91
CA THR A 111 -16.37 -24.81 15.48
C THR A 111 -15.56 -25.85 14.69
N ILE A 112 -15.57 -27.13 15.11
CA ILE A 112 -14.88 -28.21 14.39
C ILE A 112 -15.47 -28.40 12.97
N PHE A 113 -16.82 -28.45 12.85
CA PHE A 113 -17.44 -28.58 11.54
C PHE A 113 -17.15 -27.39 10.62
N VAL A 114 -17.19 -26.18 11.18
CA VAL A 114 -16.84 -24.97 10.45
C VAL A 114 -15.37 -25.00 10.04
N ALA A 115 -14.44 -25.28 10.97
CA ALA A 115 -13.01 -25.31 10.70
C ALA A 115 -12.65 -26.30 9.59
N ILE A 116 -13.10 -27.56 9.73
CA ILE A 116 -12.82 -28.60 8.72
C ILE A 116 -13.45 -28.24 7.38
N GLY A 117 -14.74 -27.88 7.39
CA GLY A 117 -15.49 -27.60 6.16
C GLY A 117 -14.94 -26.40 5.40
N THR A 118 -14.66 -25.29 6.10
CA THR A 118 -14.18 -24.06 5.43
C THR A 118 -12.72 -24.13 5.02
N THR A 119 -11.86 -24.74 5.83
CA THR A 119 -10.44 -24.88 5.47
C THR A 119 -10.27 -25.87 4.30
N ALA A 120 -11.01 -26.99 4.30
CA ALA A 120 -11.00 -27.93 3.17
C ALA A 120 -11.54 -27.29 1.89
N ALA A 121 -12.67 -26.57 1.96
CA ALA A 121 -13.21 -25.83 0.82
C ALA A 121 -12.27 -24.72 0.34
N GLY A 122 -11.65 -23.99 1.26
CA GLY A 122 -10.65 -22.93 0.96
C GLY A 122 -9.43 -23.49 0.26
N LEU A 123 -8.88 -24.62 0.73
CA LEU A 123 -7.79 -25.31 0.07
C LEU A 123 -8.16 -25.80 -1.33
N LEU A 124 -9.34 -26.43 -1.49
CA LEU A 124 -9.79 -26.90 -2.81
C LEU A 124 -9.94 -25.73 -3.80
N CYS A 125 -10.59 -24.64 -3.38
CA CYS A 125 -10.72 -23.44 -4.21
C CYS A 125 -9.36 -22.77 -4.47
N GLY A 126 -8.50 -22.73 -3.45
CA GLY A 126 -7.16 -22.16 -3.56
C GLY A 126 -6.29 -22.94 -4.54
N ILE A 127 -6.27 -24.26 -4.45
CA ILE A 127 -5.58 -25.15 -5.39
C ILE A 127 -6.11 -24.95 -6.81
N ALA A 128 -7.44 -24.88 -6.99
CA ALA A 128 -8.04 -24.68 -8.31
C ALA A 128 -7.66 -23.32 -8.93
N LEU A 129 -7.54 -22.26 -8.13
CA LEU A 129 -7.22 -20.91 -8.59
C LEU A 129 -5.73 -20.57 -8.55
N SER A 130 -4.90 -21.39 -7.90
CA SER A 130 -3.47 -21.13 -7.76
C SER A 130 -2.75 -21.02 -9.10
N LYS A 131 -3.14 -21.84 -10.08
CA LYS A 131 -2.55 -21.78 -11.43
C LYS A 131 -2.90 -20.47 -12.15
N LEU A 132 -4.13 -19.98 -11.98
CA LEU A 132 -4.52 -18.69 -12.54
C LEU A 132 -3.71 -17.55 -11.90
N ALA A 133 -3.50 -17.60 -10.59
CA ALA A 133 -2.70 -16.60 -9.87
C ALA A 133 -1.23 -16.66 -10.29
N GLU A 134 -0.67 -17.86 -10.47
CA GLU A 134 0.70 -18.06 -10.99
C GLU A 134 0.86 -17.47 -12.40
N LEU A 135 -0.06 -17.79 -13.31
CA LEU A 135 -0.04 -17.24 -14.68
C LEU A 135 -0.15 -15.70 -14.65
N GLY A 136 -0.98 -15.16 -13.77
CA GLY A 136 -1.09 -13.73 -13.55
C GLY A 136 0.23 -13.11 -13.09
N LEU A 137 0.87 -13.68 -12.07
CA LEU A 137 2.14 -13.20 -11.54
C LEU A 137 3.27 -13.29 -12.58
N MET A 138 3.39 -14.43 -13.28
CA MET A 138 4.42 -14.62 -14.31
C MET A 138 4.24 -13.61 -15.47
N ASN A 139 2.99 -13.35 -15.88
CA ASN A 139 2.72 -12.33 -16.90
C ASN A 139 3.07 -10.91 -16.41
N LEU A 140 2.83 -10.59 -15.14
CA LEU A 140 3.18 -9.29 -14.55
C LEU A 140 4.69 -9.10 -14.41
N MET A 141 5.45 -10.19 -14.25
CA MET A 141 6.91 -10.16 -14.13
C MET A 141 7.63 -10.37 -15.46
N HIS A 142 6.90 -10.43 -16.57
CA HIS A 142 7.44 -10.76 -17.92
C HIS A 142 8.21 -12.10 -17.93
N GLY A 143 7.84 -13.04 -17.05
CA GLY A 143 8.49 -14.33 -16.89
C GLY A 143 8.02 -15.38 -17.87
N SER A 144 8.74 -16.50 -17.92
CA SER A 144 8.35 -17.65 -18.73
C SER A 144 7.10 -18.33 -18.17
N ILE A 145 6.15 -18.63 -19.04
CA ILE A 145 4.89 -19.24 -18.64
C ILE A 145 4.99 -20.76 -18.74
N SER A 146 4.80 -21.46 -17.61
CA SER A 146 4.64 -22.91 -17.58
C SER A 146 3.15 -23.27 -17.42
N TYR A 147 2.67 -24.20 -18.23
CA TYR A 147 1.28 -24.69 -18.14
C TYR A 147 1.15 -25.94 -17.24
N VAL A 148 2.22 -26.39 -16.59
CA VAL A 148 2.20 -27.53 -15.68
C VAL A 148 1.46 -27.13 -14.40
N PHE A 149 0.47 -27.95 -14.01
CA PHE A 149 -0.25 -27.74 -12.76
C PHE A 149 0.56 -28.34 -11.60
N SER A 150 0.83 -27.53 -10.59
CA SER A 150 1.58 -27.94 -9.40
C SER A 150 0.75 -27.73 -8.13
N ILE A 151 1.00 -28.57 -7.12
CA ILE A 151 0.39 -28.49 -5.79
C ILE A 151 1.52 -28.31 -4.78
N SER A 152 1.50 -27.20 -4.03
CA SER A 152 2.50 -26.91 -3.01
C SER A 152 2.13 -27.54 -1.67
N ALA A 153 2.86 -28.56 -1.24
CA ALA A 153 2.70 -29.14 0.09
C ALA A 153 3.01 -28.16 1.23
N PRO A 154 4.06 -27.29 1.14
CA PRO A 154 4.31 -26.24 2.12
C PRO A 154 3.12 -25.27 2.28
N ALA A 155 2.47 -24.87 1.18
CA ALA A 155 1.31 -23.98 1.23
C ALA A 155 0.10 -24.64 1.90
N ILE A 156 -0.15 -25.93 1.65
CA ILE A 156 -1.20 -26.69 2.34
C ILE A 156 -0.92 -26.72 3.84
N MET A 157 0.29 -27.10 4.24
CA MET A 157 0.67 -27.21 5.66
C MET A 157 0.58 -25.87 6.39
N ALA A 158 1.08 -24.79 5.79
CA ALA A 158 1.00 -23.45 6.35
C ALA A 158 -0.48 -23.01 6.53
N THR A 159 -1.33 -23.26 5.55
CA THR A 159 -2.76 -22.95 5.62
C THR A 159 -3.45 -23.72 6.73
N LEU A 160 -3.21 -25.03 6.83
CA LEU A 160 -3.77 -25.88 7.89
C LEU A 160 -3.35 -25.40 9.28
N LEU A 161 -2.06 -25.05 9.43
CA LEU A 161 -1.51 -24.57 10.70
C LEU A 161 -2.12 -23.23 11.12
N ILE A 162 -2.08 -22.23 10.25
CA ILE A 162 -2.56 -20.87 10.57
C ILE A 162 -4.07 -20.89 10.84
N PHE A 163 -4.87 -21.50 9.96
CA PHE A 163 -6.32 -21.57 10.15
C PHE A 163 -6.72 -22.50 11.29
N GLY A 164 -5.95 -23.55 11.56
CA GLY A 164 -6.09 -24.37 12.77
C GLY A 164 -5.90 -23.55 14.04
N VAL A 165 -4.85 -22.75 14.11
CA VAL A 165 -4.59 -21.83 15.25
C VAL A 165 -5.70 -20.78 15.38
N ILE A 166 -6.12 -20.15 14.28
CA ILE A 166 -7.21 -19.13 14.30
C ILE A 166 -8.51 -19.78 14.83
N HIS A 167 -8.93 -20.93 14.33
CA HIS A 167 -10.14 -21.60 14.79
C HIS A 167 -10.04 -22.07 16.25
N LEU A 168 -8.88 -22.48 16.69
CA LEU A 168 -8.61 -22.80 18.10
C LEU A 168 -8.80 -21.57 19.00
N LEU A 169 -8.24 -20.43 18.59
CA LEU A 169 -8.40 -19.16 19.33
C LEU A 169 -9.87 -18.71 19.36
N LEU A 170 -10.59 -18.85 18.25
CA LEU A 170 -12.02 -18.56 18.16
C LEU A 170 -12.82 -19.45 19.13
N LEU A 171 -12.50 -20.76 19.18
CA LEU A 171 -13.11 -21.71 20.09
C LEU A 171 -12.86 -21.34 21.56
N LEU A 172 -11.63 -21.04 21.93
CA LEU A 172 -11.27 -20.63 23.29
C LEU A 172 -12.07 -19.38 23.70
N ARG A 173 -12.15 -18.39 22.83
CA ARG A 173 -12.97 -17.19 23.07
C ARG A 173 -14.45 -17.51 23.24
N ALA A 174 -15.02 -18.34 22.39
CA ALA A 174 -16.43 -18.75 22.45
C ALA A 174 -16.72 -19.50 23.75
N ALA A 175 -15.87 -20.45 24.13
CA ALA A 175 -16.00 -21.20 25.39
C ALA A 175 -16.00 -20.27 26.62
N VAL A 176 -15.10 -19.28 26.65
CA VAL A 176 -15.07 -18.26 27.72
C VAL A 176 -16.34 -17.41 27.71
N ALA A 177 -16.79 -16.97 26.53
CA ALA A 177 -17.98 -16.12 26.39
C ALA A 177 -19.26 -16.83 26.84
N VAL A 178 -19.43 -18.10 26.46
CA VAL A 178 -20.59 -18.94 26.87
C VAL A 178 -20.50 -19.29 28.35
N GLY A 179 -19.31 -19.61 28.84
CA GLY A 179 -19.08 -19.99 30.24
C GLY A 179 -19.34 -18.86 31.27
N ARG A 180 -19.12 -17.61 30.88
CA ARG A 180 -19.28 -16.44 31.80
C ARG A 180 -20.68 -15.82 31.80
N THR A 181 -21.55 -16.12 30.85
CA THR A 181 -22.87 -15.46 30.71
C THR A 181 -23.96 -16.20 31.48
N SER A 182 -24.83 -15.48 32.22
CA SER A 182 -25.98 -16.09 32.92
C SER A 182 -27.17 -16.30 31.95
N ALA A 183 -28.04 -17.31 32.25
CA ALA A 183 -29.22 -17.59 31.42
C ALA A 183 -30.16 -16.39 31.27
N ILE A 184 -30.36 -15.63 32.34
CA ILE A 184 -31.22 -14.43 32.35
C ILE A 184 -30.64 -13.34 31.49
N GLN A 185 -29.33 -13.11 31.53
CA GLN A 185 -28.65 -12.12 30.71
C GLN A 185 -28.67 -12.51 29.20
N LEU A 186 -28.68 -13.81 28.89
CA LEU A 186 -28.79 -14.30 27.52
C LEU A 186 -30.16 -14.00 26.90
N LEU A 187 -31.24 -14.03 27.70
CA LEU A 187 -32.59 -13.75 27.21
C LEU A 187 -32.96 -12.27 27.22
N GLN A 188 -32.53 -11.54 28.23
CA GLN A 188 -32.87 -10.12 28.40
C GLN A 188 -32.04 -9.16 27.54
N SER A 189 -31.02 -9.65 26.84
CA SER A 189 -30.10 -8.80 26.08
C SER A 189 -30.73 -7.93 24.98
N GLU A 190 -31.97 -8.20 24.57
CA GLU A 190 -32.73 -7.37 23.63
C GLU A 190 -33.96 -6.67 24.24
N ALA A 191 -34.48 -7.16 25.38
CA ALA A 191 -35.65 -6.56 26.03
C ALA A 191 -35.32 -5.34 26.92
N ALA A 192 -34.07 -5.15 27.28
CA ALA A 192 -33.61 -3.95 27.97
C ALA A 192 -33.70 -2.78 26.97
N GLY A 193 -34.72 -1.93 27.09
CA GLY A 193 -34.94 -0.75 26.27
C GLY A 193 -33.66 0.05 26.08
N GLU A 194 -33.35 0.39 24.86
CA GLU A 194 -32.14 1.16 24.54
C GLU A 194 -32.17 2.50 25.25
N LYS A 195 -31.21 2.74 26.14
CA LYS A 195 -31.03 4.05 26.75
C LYS A 195 -30.77 5.09 25.65
N PRO A 196 -31.41 6.27 25.70
CA PRO A 196 -31.23 7.30 24.68
C PRO A 196 -29.73 7.58 24.48
N PRO A 197 -29.30 7.74 23.23
CA PRO A 197 -27.88 7.88 22.93
C PRO A 197 -27.34 9.16 23.57
N ARG A 198 -26.46 9.05 24.55
CA ARG A 198 -25.70 10.18 25.05
C ARG A 198 -24.55 10.42 24.05
N ALA A 199 -24.68 11.49 23.24
CA ALA A 199 -23.56 11.92 22.40
C ALA A 199 -22.50 12.54 23.32
N ASN A 200 -21.33 11.97 23.34
CA ASN A 200 -20.20 12.60 24.00
C ASN A 200 -19.54 13.56 22.98
N TRP A 201 -19.93 14.86 23.06
CA TRP A 201 -19.46 15.88 22.12
C TRP A 201 -17.93 16.01 22.14
N PHE A 202 -17.31 15.76 23.29
CA PHE A 202 -15.87 15.79 23.47
C PHE A 202 -15.16 14.72 22.60
N LEU A 203 -15.69 13.48 22.56
CA LEU A 203 -15.14 12.43 21.70
C LEU A 203 -15.31 12.74 20.23
N GLY A 204 -16.43 13.37 19.84
CA GLY A 204 -16.63 13.82 18.47
C GLY A 204 -15.65 14.93 18.07
N LEU A 205 -15.45 15.91 18.95
CA LEU A 205 -14.49 16.99 18.75
C LEU A 205 -13.04 16.45 18.68
N LEU A 206 -12.68 15.56 19.62
CA LEU A 206 -11.37 14.90 19.61
C LEU A 206 -11.13 14.16 18.29
N GLY A 207 -12.16 13.46 17.76
CA GLY A 207 -12.06 12.80 16.45
C GLY A 207 -11.77 13.78 15.31
N VAL A 208 -12.43 14.95 15.31
CA VAL A 208 -12.18 15.99 14.29
C VAL A 208 -10.78 16.57 14.42
N ILE A 209 -10.31 16.83 15.65
CA ILE A 209 -8.94 17.32 15.88
C ILE A 209 -7.90 16.32 15.40
N LEU A 210 -8.03 15.03 15.78
CA LEU A 210 -7.10 13.98 15.35
C LEU A 210 -7.09 13.83 13.81
N LEU A 211 -8.25 13.92 13.18
CA LEU A 211 -8.34 13.89 11.72
C LEU A 211 -7.66 15.10 11.09
N GLY A 212 -7.88 16.30 11.66
CA GLY A 212 -7.23 17.53 11.20
C GLY A 212 -5.70 17.45 11.30
N VAL A 213 -5.17 16.91 12.41
CA VAL A 213 -3.73 16.70 12.60
C VAL A 213 -3.20 15.70 11.55
N ALA A 214 -3.87 14.56 11.35
CA ALA A 214 -3.46 13.57 10.38
C ALA A 214 -3.44 14.12 8.94
N TYR A 215 -4.47 14.90 8.56
CA TYR A 215 -4.54 15.54 7.25
C TYR A 215 -3.50 16.63 7.07
N TYR A 216 -3.28 17.44 8.13
CA TYR A 216 -2.22 18.44 8.13
C TYR A 216 -0.86 17.79 7.89
N MET A 217 -0.54 16.71 8.63
CA MET A 217 0.71 15.94 8.42
C MET A 217 0.80 15.43 6.98
N ALA A 218 -0.28 14.84 6.45
CA ALA A 218 -0.28 14.24 5.12
C ALA A 218 -0.04 15.26 3.98
N VAL A 219 -0.45 16.52 4.17
CA VAL A 219 -0.29 17.59 3.17
C VAL A 219 1.02 18.36 3.33
N THR A 220 1.50 18.57 4.57
CA THR A 220 2.66 19.44 4.84
C THR A 220 4.01 18.76 4.72
N ILE A 221 4.08 17.43 4.92
CA ILE A 221 5.33 16.69 4.80
C ILE A 221 5.77 16.64 3.35
N LYS A 222 6.95 17.17 3.06
CA LYS A 222 7.51 17.25 1.71
C LYS A 222 8.57 16.19 1.43
N GLU A 223 9.34 15.81 2.44
CA GLU A 223 10.45 14.87 2.33
C GLU A 223 9.95 13.41 2.29
N PRO A 224 10.38 12.59 1.31
CA PRO A 224 9.96 11.19 1.18
C PRO A 224 10.30 10.31 2.40
N LEU A 225 11.49 10.47 2.98
CA LEU A 225 11.92 9.71 4.16
C LEU A 225 11.11 10.07 5.41
N MET A 226 10.83 11.37 5.61
CA MET A 226 9.95 11.82 6.69
C MET A 226 8.51 11.33 6.48
N ALA A 227 8.04 11.33 5.23
CA ALA A 227 6.74 10.77 4.89
C ALA A 227 6.66 9.28 5.27
N LEU A 228 7.71 8.48 5.00
CA LEU A 228 7.78 7.07 5.38
C LEU A 228 7.72 6.89 6.92
N ALA A 229 8.51 7.66 7.66
CA ALA A 229 8.57 7.59 9.11
C ALA A 229 7.22 7.94 9.79
N LEU A 230 6.53 8.95 9.27
CA LEU A 230 5.27 9.46 9.84
C LEU A 230 4.01 8.84 9.24
N PHE A 231 4.13 8.07 8.15
CA PHE A 231 2.99 7.43 7.47
C PHE A 231 2.16 6.56 8.42
N PHE A 232 2.81 5.67 9.16
CA PHE A 232 2.09 4.78 10.08
C PHE A 232 1.43 5.54 11.22
N VAL A 233 2.04 6.64 11.69
CA VAL A 233 1.43 7.51 12.71
C VAL A 233 0.17 8.17 12.15
N ALA A 234 0.24 8.72 10.93
CA ALA A 234 -0.91 9.32 10.26
C ALA A 234 -2.04 8.30 10.05
N VAL A 235 -1.72 7.07 9.61
CA VAL A 235 -2.71 5.99 9.44
C VAL A 235 -3.40 5.66 10.76
N VAL A 236 -2.67 5.51 11.86
CA VAL A 236 -3.25 5.23 13.19
C VAL A 236 -4.17 6.38 13.63
N LEU A 237 -3.74 7.63 13.44
CA LEU A 237 -4.56 8.80 13.75
C LEU A 237 -5.86 8.84 12.93
N VAL A 238 -5.80 8.56 11.61
CA VAL A 238 -6.98 8.46 10.74
C VAL A 238 -7.92 7.36 11.20
N ILE A 239 -7.40 6.18 11.55
CA ILE A 239 -8.21 5.05 12.05
C ILE A 239 -8.95 5.47 13.33
N LEU A 240 -8.23 5.99 14.33
CA LEU A 240 -8.82 6.41 15.60
C LEU A 240 -9.84 7.54 15.40
N ALA A 241 -9.50 8.54 14.60
CA ALA A 241 -10.38 9.65 14.25
C ALA A 241 -11.67 9.17 13.57
N THR A 242 -11.55 8.25 12.61
CA THR A 242 -12.70 7.67 11.89
C THR A 242 -13.64 6.96 12.84
N TYR A 243 -13.12 6.14 13.76
CA TYR A 243 -13.96 5.50 14.79
C TYR A 243 -14.66 6.53 15.68
N LEU A 244 -13.96 7.56 16.15
CA LEU A 244 -14.53 8.59 17.01
C LEU A 244 -15.61 9.41 16.29
N ILE A 245 -15.37 9.80 15.04
CA ILE A 245 -16.31 10.56 14.21
C ILE A 245 -17.53 9.71 13.88
N MET A 246 -17.36 8.47 13.45
CA MET A 246 -18.46 7.59 13.09
C MET A 246 -19.33 7.20 14.29
N ILE A 247 -18.75 7.05 15.49
CA ILE A 247 -19.51 6.67 16.71
C ILE A 247 -20.16 7.90 17.36
N SER A 248 -19.43 8.98 17.55
CA SER A 248 -19.90 10.16 18.30
C SER A 248 -20.36 11.29 17.41
N GLY A 249 -19.64 11.58 16.32
CA GLY A 249 -19.95 12.65 15.38
C GLY A 249 -21.26 12.41 14.65
N SER A 250 -21.54 11.18 14.22
CA SER A 250 -22.79 10.82 13.56
C SER A 250 -24.02 11.02 14.45
N VAL A 251 -23.91 10.72 15.75
CA VAL A 251 -24.99 10.99 16.72
C VAL A 251 -25.18 12.49 16.94
N LEU A 252 -24.09 13.24 16.99
CA LEU A 252 -24.16 14.73 17.09
C LEU A 252 -24.85 15.33 15.88
N LEU A 253 -24.48 14.88 14.67
CA LEU A 253 -25.10 15.33 13.41
C LEU A 253 -26.62 15.06 13.43
N CYS A 254 -27.03 13.85 13.80
CA CYS A 254 -28.46 13.50 13.89
C CYS A 254 -29.19 14.40 14.91
N ARG A 255 -28.59 14.71 16.05
CA ARG A 255 -29.16 15.63 17.03
C ARG A 255 -29.26 17.07 16.53
N GLN A 256 -28.26 17.53 15.77
CA GLN A 256 -28.30 18.84 15.14
C GLN A 256 -29.45 18.93 14.13
N LEU A 257 -29.63 17.89 13.30
CA LEU A 257 -30.75 17.79 12.36
C LEU A 257 -32.10 17.72 13.07
N GLN A 258 -32.21 17.08 14.24
CA GLN A 258 -33.43 17.08 15.07
C GLN A 258 -33.77 18.44 15.66
N LYS A 259 -32.77 19.31 15.93
CA LYS A 259 -32.99 20.68 16.41
C LYS A 259 -33.55 21.60 15.33
N ASN A 260 -33.29 21.31 14.06
CA ASN A 260 -33.88 22.06 12.94
C ASN A 260 -35.33 21.59 12.72
N THR A 261 -36.28 22.29 13.32
CA THR A 261 -37.73 21.95 13.33
C THR A 261 -38.31 21.87 11.93
N ALA A 262 -37.95 22.79 11.03
CA ALA A 262 -38.41 22.80 9.64
C ALA A 262 -37.99 21.58 8.85
N TYR A 263 -36.77 21.06 9.08
CA TYR A 263 -36.25 19.87 8.47
C TYR A 263 -36.79 18.58 9.12
N TYR A 264 -36.82 18.55 10.45
CA TYR A 264 -37.15 17.37 11.23
C TYR A 264 -38.62 16.97 11.12
N TYR A 265 -39.57 17.93 11.23
CA TYR A 265 -41.02 17.67 11.17
C TYR A 265 -41.56 17.42 9.76
N ASN A 266 -40.70 17.42 8.73
CA ASN A 266 -41.12 16.97 7.42
C ASN A 266 -41.38 15.44 7.48
N PRO A 267 -42.57 14.93 7.06
CA PRO A 267 -42.94 13.53 7.13
C PRO A 267 -41.89 12.57 6.51
N ARG A 268 -41.15 13.07 5.51
CA ARG A 268 -40.08 12.31 4.84
C ARG A 268 -38.83 12.13 5.71
N HIS A 269 -38.53 13.08 6.59
CA HIS A 269 -37.29 13.12 7.37
C HIS A 269 -37.50 12.66 8.81
N PHE A 270 -38.71 12.84 9.37
CA PHE A 270 -39.02 12.52 10.76
C PHE A 270 -38.65 11.08 11.16
N VAL A 271 -39.18 10.10 10.41
CA VAL A 271 -38.92 8.67 10.68
C VAL A 271 -37.44 8.34 10.46
N SER A 272 -36.83 8.89 9.40
CA SER A 272 -35.45 8.60 9.06
C SER A 272 -34.45 9.14 10.08
N VAL A 273 -34.58 10.43 10.44
CA VAL A 273 -33.63 11.09 11.39
C VAL A 273 -33.82 10.56 12.81
N SER A 274 -35.07 10.31 13.23
CA SER A 274 -35.37 9.75 14.55
C SER A 274 -34.77 8.36 14.74
N SER A 275 -34.99 7.45 13.79
CA SER A 275 -34.44 6.09 13.84
C SER A 275 -32.91 6.06 13.65
N MET A 276 -32.36 6.98 12.84
CA MET A 276 -30.95 7.05 12.51
C MET A 276 -30.09 7.45 13.72
N ALA A 277 -30.57 8.32 14.60
CA ALA A 277 -29.83 8.73 15.80
C ALA A 277 -29.54 7.54 16.75
N TYR A 278 -30.49 6.62 16.89
CA TYR A 278 -30.30 5.40 17.68
C TYR A 278 -29.40 4.38 16.98
N ARG A 279 -29.57 4.23 15.67
CA ARG A 279 -28.77 3.33 14.84
C ARG A 279 -27.31 3.72 14.77
N MET A 280 -27.02 5.02 14.57
CA MET A 280 -25.63 5.50 14.40
C MET A 280 -24.78 5.22 15.62
N LYS A 281 -25.29 5.35 16.84
CA LYS A 281 -24.53 5.01 18.06
C LYS A 281 -24.10 3.55 18.08
N ARG A 282 -25.00 2.63 17.69
CA ARG A 282 -24.74 1.19 17.73
C ARG A 282 -23.89 0.72 16.55
N ASN A 283 -24.10 1.34 15.41
CA ASN A 283 -23.52 0.91 14.13
C ASN A 283 -22.28 1.72 13.74
N GLY A 284 -21.93 2.78 14.47
CA GLY A 284 -20.81 3.66 14.17
C GLY A 284 -19.49 2.91 14.01
N ALA A 285 -19.22 1.93 14.86
CA ALA A 285 -18.02 1.10 14.74
C ALA A 285 -17.98 0.27 13.46
N GLY A 286 -19.11 -0.33 13.07
CA GLY A 286 -19.19 -1.08 11.81
C GLY A 286 -19.01 -0.19 10.57
N LEU A 287 -19.58 1.03 10.61
CA LEU A 287 -19.39 2.02 9.54
C LEU A 287 -17.93 2.49 9.44
N ALA A 288 -17.29 2.73 10.60
CA ALA A 288 -15.87 3.07 10.66
C ALA A 288 -15.01 1.95 10.05
N SER A 289 -15.29 0.68 10.41
CA SER A 289 -14.57 -0.47 9.85
C SER A 289 -14.72 -0.56 8.33
N VAL A 290 -15.94 -0.35 7.80
CA VAL A 290 -16.17 -0.34 6.34
C VAL A 290 -15.44 0.82 5.67
N CYS A 291 -15.45 2.00 6.28
CA CYS A 291 -14.71 3.17 5.78
C CYS A 291 -13.21 2.91 5.70
N ILE A 292 -12.63 2.35 6.77
CA ILE A 292 -11.20 2.03 6.83
C ILE A 292 -10.83 0.97 5.79
N LEU A 293 -11.62 -0.11 5.70
CA LEU A 293 -11.38 -1.15 4.69
C LEU A 293 -11.50 -0.62 3.26
N ALA A 294 -12.51 0.22 2.99
CA ALA A 294 -12.64 0.88 1.70
C ALA A 294 -11.44 1.78 1.39
N THR A 295 -10.96 2.56 2.36
CA THR A 295 -9.76 3.39 2.20
C THR A 295 -8.53 2.53 1.93
N MET A 296 -8.36 1.40 2.65
CA MET A 296 -7.25 0.47 2.43
C MET A 296 -7.26 -0.09 1.00
N VAL A 297 -8.43 -0.57 0.53
CA VAL A 297 -8.57 -1.06 -0.86
C VAL A 297 -8.19 0.02 -1.86
N LEU A 298 -8.71 1.23 -1.69
CA LEU A 298 -8.46 2.35 -2.60
C LEU A 298 -6.98 2.75 -2.63
N VAL A 299 -6.34 2.88 -1.47
CA VAL A 299 -4.91 3.20 -1.36
C VAL A 299 -4.06 2.11 -1.98
N MET A 300 -4.29 0.84 -1.62
CA MET A 300 -3.52 -0.29 -2.15
C MET A 300 -3.65 -0.38 -3.67
N LEU A 301 -4.88 -0.39 -4.18
CA LEU A 301 -5.14 -0.55 -5.60
C LEU A 301 -4.57 0.62 -6.41
N SER A 302 -4.79 1.87 -5.98
CA SER A 302 -4.27 3.04 -6.69
C SER A 302 -2.74 3.09 -6.69
N SER A 303 -2.10 2.83 -5.55
CA SER A 303 -0.65 2.90 -5.42
C SER A 303 0.05 1.79 -6.20
N THR A 304 -0.38 0.53 -6.02
CA THR A 304 0.27 -0.60 -6.68
C THR A 304 0.02 -0.62 -8.20
N THR A 305 -1.18 -0.20 -8.63
CA THR A 305 -1.47 -0.01 -10.07
C THR A 305 -0.58 1.07 -10.67
N SER A 306 -0.43 2.20 -9.97
CA SER A 306 0.42 3.29 -10.44
C SER A 306 1.89 2.89 -10.53
N LEU A 307 2.39 2.15 -9.52
CA LEU A 307 3.75 1.62 -9.52
C LEU A 307 3.98 0.68 -10.70
N TYR A 308 3.06 -0.22 -10.96
CA TYR A 308 3.21 -1.20 -12.04
C TYR A 308 3.19 -0.54 -13.43
N PHE A 309 2.22 0.33 -13.68
CA PHE A 309 2.15 1.02 -14.97
C PHE A 309 3.22 2.11 -15.16
N GLY A 310 3.80 2.62 -14.09
CA GLY A 310 4.95 3.52 -14.14
C GLY A 310 6.31 2.80 -14.09
N ALA A 311 6.32 1.47 -14.04
CA ALA A 311 7.55 0.69 -13.92
C ALA A 311 8.48 0.85 -15.12
N GLU A 312 7.92 0.89 -16.33
CA GLU A 312 8.68 1.06 -17.58
C GLU A 312 9.34 2.44 -17.63
N ASP A 313 8.58 3.51 -17.34
CA ASP A 313 9.12 4.87 -17.24
C ASP A 313 10.25 4.95 -16.20
N SER A 314 10.06 4.31 -15.06
CA SER A 314 11.05 4.26 -13.99
C SER A 314 12.29 3.43 -14.36
N LEU A 315 12.11 2.33 -15.11
CA LEU A 315 13.20 1.50 -15.64
C LEU A 315 14.07 2.29 -16.63
N MET A 316 13.41 2.97 -17.59
CA MET A 316 14.12 3.80 -18.57
C MET A 316 14.84 4.98 -17.92
N ALA A 317 14.24 5.59 -16.90
CA ALA A 317 14.90 6.66 -16.13
C ALA A 317 16.11 6.13 -15.34
N ARG A 318 16.03 4.90 -14.80
CA ARG A 318 17.13 4.27 -14.06
C ARG A 318 18.24 3.76 -14.95
N TYR A 319 17.89 3.22 -16.12
CA TYR A 319 18.83 2.66 -17.11
C TYR A 319 18.59 3.31 -18.45
N PRO A 320 19.07 4.57 -18.66
CA PRO A 320 18.82 5.29 -19.90
C PRO A 320 19.51 4.65 -21.11
N ARG A 321 20.59 3.88 -20.88
CA ARG A 321 21.28 3.07 -21.91
C ARG A 321 21.15 1.58 -21.60
N GLU A 322 21.32 0.75 -22.65
CA GLU A 322 21.27 -0.71 -22.50
C GLU A 322 22.40 -1.24 -21.61
N LEU A 323 23.58 -0.66 -21.74
CA LEU A 323 24.76 -0.96 -20.94
C LEU A 323 25.36 0.34 -20.40
N SER A 324 25.77 0.34 -19.14
CA SER A 324 26.50 1.44 -18.51
C SER A 324 27.63 0.94 -17.63
N ILE A 325 28.75 1.61 -17.69
CA ILE A 325 29.93 1.33 -16.90
C ILE A 325 30.26 2.63 -16.15
N SER A 326 30.46 2.55 -14.84
CA SER A 326 30.85 3.70 -14.02
C SER A 326 32.09 3.34 -13.20
N TYR A 327 33.07 4.20 -13.25
CA TYR A 327 34.29 4.11 -12.45
C TYR A 327 34.31 5.23 -11.41
N GLY A 328 34.56 4.87 -10.16
CA GLY A 328 34.84 5.81 -9.09
C GLY A 328 36.35 5.91 -8.88
N VAL A 329 36.89 7.14 -8.88
CA VAL A 329 38.32 7.39 -8.76
C VAL A 329 38.67 8.23 -7.51
N GLU A 330 39.94 8.18 -7.10
CA GLU A 330 40.45 8.85 -5.88
C GLU A 330 40.55 10.36 -6.04
N ASP A 331 40.96 10.82 -7.23
CA ASP A 331 41.26 12.22 -7.51
C ASP A 331 40.72 12.61 -8.90
N VAL A 332 40.44 13.92 -9.09
CA VAL A 332 39.96 14.47 -10.36
C VAL A 332 40.99 14.35 -11.49
N GLU A 333 42.27 14.32 -11.16
CA GLU A 333 43.35 14.15 -12.14
C GLU A 333 43.20 12.85 -12.92
N TYR A 334 42.67 11.79 -12.29
CA TYR A 334 42.38 10.50 -12.93
C TYR A 334 41.11 10.53 -13.83
N LEU A 335 40.37 11.62 -13.80
CA LEU A 335 39.29 11.90 -14.77
C LEU A 335 39.81 12.60 -16.04
N SER A 336 41.13 12.82 -16.15
CA SER A 336 41.71 13.45 -17.34
C SER A 336 41.45 12.63 -18.60
N ASP A 337 41.41 13.30 -19.74
CA ASP A 337 41.19 12.68 -21.02
C ASP A 337 42.16 11.52 -21.34
N CYS A 338 43.42 11.64 -20.83
CA CYS A 338 44.43 10.59 -21.04
C CYS A 338 44.08 9.31 -20.30
N SER A 339 43.73 9.38 -19.00
CA SER A 339 43.40 8.23 -18.18
C SER A 339 42.08 7.56 -18.64
N VAL A 340 41.06 8.35 -18.96
CA VAL A 340 39.77 7.88 -19.46
C VAL A 340 39.89 7.25 -20.84
N LYS A 341 40.82 7.73 -21.68
CA LYS A 341 41.06 7.18 -23.03
C LYS A 341 41.52 5.72 -22.98
N GLU A 342 42.45 5.39 -22.09
CA GLU A 342 42.93 4.00 -21.95
C GLU A 342 41.80 3.05 -21.54
N LEU A 343 41.02 3.42 -20.55
CA LEU A 343 39.85 2.62 -20.11
C LEU A 343 38.82 2.44 -21.25
N ARG A 344 38.58 3.49 -22.02
CA ARG A 344 37.66 3.47 -23.16
C ARG A 344 38.19 2.51 -24.26
N GLU A 345 39.49 2.57 -24.57
CA GLU A 345 40.10 1.67 -25.55
C GLU A 345 40.01 0.20 -25.13
N GLU A 346 40.19 -0.10 -23.86
CA GLU A 346 39.98 -1.44 -23.32
C GLU A 346 38.51 -1.90 -23.46
N ILE A 347 37.54 -1.07 -23.10
CA ILE A 347 36.11 -1.34 -23.27
C ILE A 347 35.83 -1.65 -24.74
N LEU A 348 36.27 -0.78 -25.66
CA LEU A 348 36.05 -0.95 -27.10
C LEU A 348 36.71 -2.23 -27.62
N SER A 349 37.86 -2.63 -27.09
CA SER A 349 38.49 -3.90 -27.49
C SER A 349 37.67 -5.14 -27.10
N VAL A 350 36.96 -5.10 -25.99
CA VAL A 350 36.04 -6.17 -25.58
C VAL A 350 34.82 -6.17 -26.46
N LEU A 351 34.25 -4.99 -26.76
CA LEU A 351 33.08 -4.86 -27.62
C LEU A 351 33.39 -5.35 -29.07
N GLU A 352 34.57 -5.07 -29.58
CA GLU A 352 35.00 -5.53 -30.91
C GLU A 352 35.10 -7.07 -30.97
N LYS A 353 35.61 -7.72 -29.92
CA LYS A 353 35.64 -9.20 -29.83
C LYS A 353 34.22 -9.81 -29.84
N GLU A 354 33.24 -9.11 -29.29
CA GLU A 354 31.83 -9.51 -29.26
C GLU A 354 31.07 -9.07 -30.52
N ASN A 355 31.75 -8.48 -31.53
CA ASN A 355 31.17 -7.91 -32.73
C ASN A 355 30.07 -6.87 -32.43
N CYS A 356 30.25 -6.08 -31.39
CA CYS A 356 29.31 -5.03 -30.95
C CYS A 356 29.89 -3.66 -31.29
N THR A 357 29.10 -2.84 -32.03
CA THR A 357 29.42 -1.44 -32.24
C THR A 357 28.52 -0.60 -31.31
N PRO A 358 29.08 0.15 -30.34
CA PRO A 358 28.30 0.95 -29.43
C PRO A 358 27.57 2.08 -30.16
N GLN A 359 26.29 2.27 -29.86
CA GLN A 359 25.43 3.32 -30.36
C GLN A 359 25.00 4.25 -29.24
N ASN A 360 24.59 5.47 -29.56
CA ASN A 360 24.10 6.46 -28.60
C ASN A 360 25.01 6.62 -27.38
N VAL A 361 26.31 6.70 -27.59
CA VAL A 361 27.33 6.71 -26.54
C VAL A 361 27.19 7.93 -25.67
N GLN A 362 27.21 7.71 -24.36
CA GLN A 362 27.30 8.71 -23.30
C GLN A 362 28.64 8.55 -22.61
N ASP A 363 29.47 9.59 -22.62
CA ASP A 363 30.80 9.60 -22.04
C ASP A 363 30.98 10.92 -21.30
N TRP A 364 31.01 10.86 -19.97
CA TRP A 364 31.01 12.06 -19.17
C TRP A 364 31.53 11.83 -17.75
N ARG A 365 31.92 12.92 -17.11
CA ARG A 365 32.51 12.96 -15.79
C ARG A 365 31.66 13.76 -14.83
N SER A 366 31.67 13.37 -13.55
CA SER A 366 30.93 14.08 -12.51
C SER A 366 31.65 14.07 -11.17
N LEU A 367 31.45 15.16 -10.42
CA LEU A 367 31.70 15.20 -8.98
C LEU A 367 30.36 15.26 -8.26
N ARG A 368 30.21 14.48 -7.19
CA ARG A 368 28.96 14.42 -6.42
C ARG A 368 29.23 14.57 -4.95
N ILE A 369 28.43 15.40 -4.29
CA ILE A 369 28.51 15.61 -2.86
C ILE A 369 27.14 15.96 -2.28
N TYR A 370 26.87 15.44 -1.09
CA TYR A 370 25.66 15.81 -0.35
C TYR A 370 25.99 16.96 0.61
N GLY A 371 25.10 17.95 0.65
CA GLY A 371 25.19 19.11 1.54
C GLY A 371 23.80 19.64 1.85
N TYR A 372 23.75 20.74 2.58
CA TYR A 372 22.53 21.42 2.96
C TYR A 372 22.38 22.69 2.13
N LEU A 373 21.22 22.88 1.49
CA LEU A 373 20.91 24.08 0.73
C LEU A 373 19.87 24.92 1.47
N ASN A 374 20.23 26.16 1.79
CA ASN A 374 19.32 27.16 2.31
C ASN A 374 19.31 28.38 1.40
N SER A 375 18.25 28.51 0.59
CA SER A 375 18.12 29.53 -0.46
C SER A 375 19.24 29.44 -1.51
N THR A 376 20.32 30.18 -1.37
CA THR A 376 21.49 30.19 -2.28
C THR A 376 22.76 29.68 -1.62
N ARG A 377 22.75 29.50 -0.30
CA ARG A 377 23.88 29.04 0.46
C ARG A 377 23.86 27.55 0.64
N ALA A 378 24.89 26.89 0.13
CA ALA A 378 25.18 25.49 0.40
C ALA A 378 26.18 25.37 1.55
N ASP A 379 25.96 24.47 2.49
CA ASP A 379 26.84 24.18 3.62
C ASP A 379 26.92 22.67 3.84
N PHE A 380 27.93 22.23 4.57
CA PHE A 380 28.24 20.83 4.77
C PHE A 380 28.22 20.46 6.25
N GLU A 381 27.90 19.20 6.54
CA GLU A 381 28.01 18.64 7.89
C GLU A 381 29.50 18.67 8.34
N ARG A 382 29.76 19.09 9.58
CA ARG A 382 31.09 19.18 10.16
C ARG A 382 31.13 18.52 11.51
N THR A 383 32.15 17.74 11.76
CA THR A 383 32.40 17.16 13.08
C THR A 383 33.44 18.04 13.80
N ASP A 384 33.08 18.58 14.94
CA ASP A 384 34.03 19.25 15.83
C ASP A 384 34.89 18.17 16.51
N GLU A 385 36.14 18.10 16.18
CA GLU A 385 37.10 17.10 16.67
C GLU A 385 37.28 17.13 18.19
N GLU A 386 37.14 18.28 18.84
CA GLU A 386 37.30 18.41 20.29
C GLU A 386 36.06 17.95 21.07
N SER A 387 34.87 18.28 20.57
CA SER A 387 33.59 17.98 21.27
C SER A 387 32.91 16.70 20.77
N GLN A 388 33.37 16.11 19.67
CA GLN A 388 32.69 15.05 18.91
C GLN A 388 31.22 15.39 18.57
N THR A 389 30.92 16.69 18.52
CA THR A 389 29.58 17.18 18.21
C THR A 389 29.44 17.34 16.69
N ILE A 390 28.42 16.77 16.12
CA ILE A 390 28.11 16.93 14.71
C ILE A 390 27.30 18.20 14.53
N TYR A 391 27.90 19.18 13.86
CA TYR A 391 27.19 20.39 13.41
C TYR A 391 26.43 20.05 12.13
N ARG A 392 25.13 20.24 12.17
CA ARG A 392 24.23 20.12 11.01
C ARG A 392 23.77 21.51 10.61
N PRO A 393 24.08 21.94 9.39
CA PRO A 393 23.60 23.21 8.87
C PRO A 393 22.08 23.27 8.76
N ASP A 394 21.52 24.47 8.81
CA ASP A 394 20.10 24.71 8.49
C ASP A 394 19.90 24.62 6.98
N GLY A 395 18.88 23.89 6.54
CA GLY A 395 18.53 23.72 5.14
C GLY A 395 17.98 22.34 4.82
N GLU A 396 17.64 22.13 3.57
CA GLU A 396 17.27 20.80 3.04
C GLU A 396 18.52 20.10 2.52
N ILE A 397 18.60 18.78 2.69
CA ILE A 397 19.70 17.97 2.14
C ILE A 397 19.54 17.92 0.62
N TYR A 398 20.60 18.30 -0.09
CA TYR A 398 20.71 18.27 -1.55
C TYR A 398 21.87 17.38 -1.99
N ASN A 399 21.70 16.69 -3.10
CA ASN A 399 22.78 16.13 -3.88
C ASN A 399 23.26 17.19 -4.89
N PHE A 400 24.50 17.66 -4.74
CA PHE A 400 25.14 18.55 -5.71
C PHE A 400 25.94 17.71 -6.69
N VAL A 401 25.60 17.84 -7.97
CA VAL A 401 26.29 17.15 -9.07
C VAL A 401 26.96 18.17 -9.96
N PHE A 402 28.29 18.16 -10.03
CA PHE A 402 29.06 19.03 -10.91
C PHE A 402 29.40 18.27 -12.19
N VAL A 403 29.20 18.91 -13.32
CA VAL A 403 29.48 18.40 -14.66
C VAL A 403 30.17 19.47 -15.47
N SER A 404 31.17 19.12 -16.29
CA SER A 404 31.82 20.12 -17.16
C SER A 404 30.89 20.62 -18.26
N ALA A 405 31.00 21.87 -18.67
CA ALA A 405 30.23 22.40 -19.79
C ALA A 405 30.50 21.60 -21.10
N LEU A 406 31.72 21.09 -21.25
CA LEU A 406 32.13 20.28 -22.40
C LEU A 406 31.31 18.95 -22.40
N ASP A 407 31.28 18.23 -21.28
CA ASP A 407 30.56 16.95 -21.19
C ASP A 407 29.05 17.18 -21.30
N TYR A 408 28.50 18.23 -20.66
CA TYR A 408 27.08 18.57 -20.77
C TYR A 408 26.66 18.87 -22.20
N ASN A 409 27.44 19.69 -22.94
CA ASN A 409 27.18 20.02 -24.33
C ASN A 409 27.26 18.77 -25.25
N ALA A 410 28.24 17.89 -24.99
CA ALA A 410 28.38 16.65 -25.73
C ALA A 410 27.20 15.70 -25.52
N LEU A 411 26.62 15.64 -24.32
CA LEU A 411 25.50 14.77 -23.98
C LEU A 411 24.14 15.30 -24.48
N THR A 412 23.94 16.61 -24.38
CA THR A 412 22.63 17.24 -24.63
C THR A 412 22.50 17.89 -26.00
N GLY A 413 23.63 18.13 -26.69
CA GLY A 413 23.65 18.89 -27.92
C GLY A 413 23.45 20.42 -27.74
N GLU A 414 23.42 20.87 -26.48
CA GLU A 414 23.35 22.29 -26.14
C GLU A 414 24.71 22.98 -26.41
N ASN A 415 24.74 24.30 -26.31
CA ASN A 415 25.97 25.08 -26.50
C ASN A 415 26.12 26.06 -25.32
N VAL A 416 26.33 25.51 -24.13
CA VAL A 416 26.56 26.29 -22.90
C VAL A 416 28.01 26.72 -22.86
N THR A 417 28.24 28.03 -22.78
CA THR A 417 29.56 28.63 -22.61
C THR A 417 29.54 29.41 -21.30
N LEU A 418 30.55 29.20 -20.46
CA LEU A 418 30.64 29.76 -19.09
C LEU A 418 32.02 30.35 -18.87
N ASP A 419 32.07 31.49 -18.19
CA ASP A 419 33.29 32.06 -17.69
C ASP A 419 33.68 31.45 -16.33
N PRO A 420 34.97 31.54 -15.92
CA PRO A 420 35.39 31.09 -14.60
C PRO A 420 34.56 31.74 -13.48
N GLY A 421 34.04 30.89 -12.54
CA GLY A 421 33.16 31.35 -11.46
C GLY A 421 31.69 31.46 -11.84
N GLU A 422 31.30 31.10 -13.07
CA GLU A 422 29.92 30.97 -13.48
C GLU A 422 29.49 29.50 -13.48
N ALA A 423 28.18 29.26 -13.27
CA ALA A 423 27.56 27.96 -13.45
C ALA A 423 26.18 28.07 -14.14
N ALA A 424 25.86 27.12 -15.00
CA ALA A 424 24.50 26.91 -15.42
C ALA A 424 23.85 25.82 -14.55
N VAL A 425 22.58 26.01 -14.17
CA VAL A 425 21.98 25.21 -13.11
C VAL A 425 20.74 24.47 -13.64
N TYR A 426 20.66 23.20 -13.30
CA TYR A 426 19.50 22.36 -13.57
C TYR A 426 19.03 21.67 -12.27
N THR A 427 17.74 21.75 -11.97
CA THR A 427 17.16 21.01 -10.86
C THR A 427 16.61 19.69 -11.38
N ALA A 428 17.34 18.61 -11.18
CA ALA A 428 16.94 17.29 -11.65
C ALA A 428 15.79 16.71 -10.79
N ARG A 429 15.79 17.01 -9.51
CA ARG A 429 14.77 16.57 -8.56
C ARG A 429 14.55 17.60 -7.46
N GLY A 430 13.30 17.81 -7.07
CA GLY A 430 12.94 18.78 -6.02
C GLY A 430 12.38 20.09 -6.57
N PRO A 431 12.29 21.12 -5.73
CA PRO A 431 11.81 22.43 -6.16
C PRO A 431 12.82 23.10 -7.09
N ARG A 432 12.32 23.77 -8.14
CA ARG A 432 13.18 24.47 -9.10
C ARG A 432 14.00 25.52 -8.38
N PHE A 433 15.32 25.42 -8.50
CA PHE A 433 16.24 26.44 -7.98
C PHE A 433 16.06 27.75 -8.75
N SER A 434 16.02 28.86 -8.02
CA SER A 434 15.80 30.20 -8.58
C SER A 434 16.77 31.25 -8.06
N GLY A 435 17.83 30.81 -7.33
CA GLY A 435 18.86 31.66 -6.81
C GLY A 435 19.81 32.17 -7.89
N LYS A 436 20.25 33.38 -7.81
CA LYS A 436 21.22 33.99 -8.76
C LYS A 436 22.67 33.55 -8.55
N GLU A 437 22.93 32.86 -7.48
CA GLU A 437 24.24 32.35 -7.08
C GLU A 437 24.09 31.06 -6.28
N VAL A 438 25.11 30.23 -6.27
CA VAL A 438 25.27 29.12 -5.34
C VAL A 438 26.56 29.33 -4.59
N ASP A 439 26.46 29.65 -3.30
CA ASP A 439 27.58 29.96 -2.43
C ASP A 439 27.87 28.79 -1.48
N PHE A 440 29.00 28.13 -1.68
CA PHE A 440 29.48 27.03 -0.82
C PHE A 440 30.33 27.53 0.35
N GLY A 441 30.61 28.83 0.40
CA GLY A 441 31.46 29.44 1.42
C GLY A 441 32.95 29.39 1.10
N TYR A 442 33.77 30.10 1.91
CA TYR A 442 35.23 30.17 1.81
C TYR A 442 35.80 30.48 0.41
N GLY A 443 35.03 31.21 -0.40
CA GLY A 443 35.43 31.60 -1.75
C GLY A 443 34.99 30.72 -2.88
N LEU A 444 34.40 29.56 -2.61
CA LEU A 444 33.77 28.74 -3.64
C LEU A 444 32.34 29.22 -3.85
N ARG A 445 32.15 30.01 -4.89
CA ARG A 445 30.87 30.59 -5.26
C ARG A 445 30.74 30.57 -6.78
N TYR A 446 29.57 30.25 -7.26
CA TYR A 446 29.22 30.30 -8.66
C TYR A 446 28.05 31.26 -8.87
N ASP A 447 28.24 32.21 -9.77
CA ASP A 447 27.14 33.04 -10.28
C ASP A 447 26.32 32.27 -11.33
N VAL A 448 24.98 32.29 -11.21
CA VAL A 448 24.11 31.51 -12.12
C VAL A 448 23.99 32.26 -13.45
N ALA A 449 24.71 31.81 -14.46
CA ALA A 449 24.65 32.35 -15.82
C ALA A 449 23.36 31.97 -16.53
N GLY A 450 22.76 30.80 -16.20
CA GLY A 450 21.53 30.33 -16.83
C GLY A 450 20.88 29.15 -16.11
N TYR A 451 19.58 28.98 -16.36
CA TYR A 451 18.83 27.82 -15.92
C TYR A 451 18.61 26.89 -17.12
N LEU A 452 18.98 25.64 -16.95
CA LEU A 452 18.90 24.63 -18.00
C LEU A 452 17.56 23.86 -17.87
N ASP A 453 16.96 23.55 -19.01
CA ASP A 453 15.74 22.76 -19.07
C ASP A 453 15.97 21.34 -19.64
N THR A 454 17.13 21.10 -20.27
CA THR A 454 17.49 19.78 -20.81
C THR A 454 18.12 18.91 -19.72
N PRO A 455 17.49 17.78 -19.34
CA PRO A 455 17.99 16.93 -18.27
C PRO A 455 19.19 16.09 -18.72
N LEU A 456 20.09 15.81 -17.78
CA LEU A 456 21.08 14.75 -17.93
C LEU A 456 20.37 13.38 -17.74
N GLU A 457 20.48 12.53 -18.73
CA GLU A 457 19.99 11.15 -18.67
C GLU A 457 20.95 10.29 -17.84
N ASP A 458 20.84 10.35 -16.52
CA ASP A 458 21.64 9.54 -15.60
C ASP A 458 20.76 8.84 -14.58
N GLY A 459 20.86 7.51 -14.57
CA GLY A 459 20.04 6.67 -13.72
C GLY A 459 20.28 6.88 -12.22
N SER A 460 21.49 7.25 -11.82
CA SER A 460 21.81 7.48 -10.42
C SER A 460 21.24 8.83 -9.93
N ILE A 461 21.19 9.85 -10.79
CA ILE A 461 20.50 11.11 -10.51
C ILE A 461 19.00 10.88 -10.44
N ALA A 462 18.45 10.10 -11.38
CA ALA A 462 17.03 9.80 -11.44
C ALA A 462 16.55 9.05 -10.19
N MET A 463 17.36 8.18 -9.61
CA MET A 463 17.04 7.36 -8.43
C MET A 463 17.38 8.02 -7.10
N ASP A 464 18.03 9.17 -7.09
CA ASP A 464 18.38 9.85 -5.84
C ASP A 464 17.12 10.25 -5.07
N ILE A 465 17.12 10.02 -3.75
CA ILE A 465 15.99 10.38 -2.88
C ILE A 465 16.05 11.86 -2.52
N ALA A 466 17.28 12.42 -2.40
CA ALA A 466 17.47 13.82 -2.11
C ALA A 466 17.17 14.70 -3.34
N PRO A 467 16.67 15.91 -3.14
CA PRO A 467 16.68 16.93 -4.19
C PRO A 467 18.06 17.05 -4.81
N THR A 468 18.13 17.07 -6.15
CA THR A 468 19.40 17.10 -6.87
C THR A 468 19.54 18.38 -7.68
N LEU A 469 20.61 19.11 -7.40
CA LEU A 469 21.01 20.30 -8.12
C LEU A 469 22.25 19.98 -8.97
N VAL A 470 22.08 20.00 -10.29
CA VAL A 470 23.18 19.85 -11.22
C VAL A 470 23.75 21.22 -11.53
N LEU A 471 25.05 21.36 -11.33
CA LEU A 471 25.83 22.55 -11.66
C LEU A 471 26.72 22.20 -12.85
N VAL A 472 26.44 22.82 -13.98
CA VAL A 472 27.34 22.78 -15.14
C VAL A 472 28.36 23.88 -14.92
N VAL A 473 29.64 23.50 -14.85
CA VAL A 473 30.76 24.39 -14.54
C VAL A 473 31.79 24.39 -15.68
N PRO A 474 32.65 25.42 -15.80
CA PRO A 474 33.66 25.43 -16.85
C PRO A 474 34.66 24.27 -16.71
N ASP A 475 35.14 23.99 -15.49
CA ASP A 475 36.15 22.96 -15.19
C ASP A 475 35.80 22.23 -13.87
N LEU A 476 35.86 20.91 -13.87
CA LEU A 476 35.68 20.09 -12.69
C LEU A 476 36.83 20.17 -11.71
N THR A 477 38.03 20.41 -12.17
CA THR A 477 39.25 20.56 -11.34
C THR A 477 39.17 21.76 -10.42
N GLU A 478 38.66 22.91 -10.94
CA GLU A 478 38.41 24.10 -10.13
C GLU A 478 37.36 23.84 -9.04
N ALA A 479 36.28 23.16 -9.41
CA ALA A 479 35.20 22.80 -8.47
C ALA A 479 35.71 21.88 -7.35
N GLU A 480 36.52 20.88 -7.69
CA GLU A 480 37.09 19.96 -6.71
C GLU A 480 38.08 20.68 -5.75
N HIS A 481 39.01 21.46 -6.28
CA HIS A 481 39.95 22.21 -5.44
C HIS A 481 39.24 23.16 -4.49
N GLY A 482 38.13 23.78 -4.94
CA GLY A 482 37.29 24.60 -4.09
C GLY A 482 36.63 23.82 -2.97
N LEU A 483 36.05 22.61 -3.27
CA LEU A 483 35.47 21.73 -2.27
C LEU A 483 36.52 21.17 -1.30
N ALA A 484 37.69 20.79 -1.80
CA ALA A 484 38.80 20.31 -0.96
C ALA A 484 39.30 21.38 0.02
N ALA A 485 39.31 22.66 -0.38
CA ALA A 485 39.62 23.78 0.50
C ALA A 485 38.60 23.93 1.65
N LEU A 486 37.38 23.45 1.47
CA LEU A 486 36.34 23.33 2.49
C LEU A 486 36.44 22.05 3.35
N GLY A 487 37.47 21.22 3.14
CA GLY A 487 37.60 19.91 3.75
C GLY A 487 36.57 18.88 3.24
N GLN A 488 36.00 19.11 2.05
CA GLN A 488 34.98 18.25 1.46
C GLN A 488 35.55 17.49 0.26
N TYR A 489 35.29 16.18 0.23
CA TYR A 489 35.82 15.29 -0.81
C TYR A 489 34.67 14.69 -1.57
N PRO A 490 34.34 15.19 -2.79
CA PRO A 490 33.24 14.68 -3.60
C PRO A 490 33.52 13.26 -4.11
N ALA A 491 32.49 12.51 -4.37
CA ALA A 491 32.61 11.28 -5.15
C ALA A 491 32.86 11.63 -6.61
N ARG A 492 33.96 11.14 -7.17
CA ARG A 492 34.42 11.40 -8.53
C ARG A 492 34.09 10.22 -9.38
N ARG A 493 33.43 10.45 -10.51
CA ARG A 493 32.96 9.37 -11.37
C ARG A 493 33.21 9.69 -12.84
N TRP A 494 33.67 8.67 -13.57
CA TRP A 494 33.56 8.59 -15.02
C TRP A 494 32.46 7.62 -15.39
N ASN A 495 31.56 8.01 -16.29
CA ASN A 495 30.41 7.25 -16.72
C ASN A 495 30.49 7.04 -18.21
N TYR A 496 30.34 5.78 -18.65
CA TYR A 496 30.34 5.38 -20.05
C TYR A 496 29.11 4.50 -20.31
N GLY A 497 28.12 5.02 -21.03
CA GLY A 497 26.89 4.34 -21.38
C GLY A 497 26.72 4.21 -22.88
N PHE A 498 26.13 3.10 -23.34
CA PHE A 498 25.88 2.87 -24.77
C PHE A 498 24.73 1.89 -24.99
N ASP A 499 24.16 1.96 -26.18
CA ASP A 499 23.20 0.98 -26.69
C ASP A 499 23.91 0.02 -27.64
N THR A 500 23.53 -1.25 -27.63
CA THR A 500 24.12 -2.29 -28.47
C THR A 500 23.28 -2.54 -29.73
N GLY A 501 21.96 -2.28 -29.64
CA GLY A 501 21.00 -2.65 -30.69
C GLY A 501 20.89 -4.17 -30.94
N LEU A 502 21.38 -4.98 -29.99
CA LEU A 502 21.43 -6.44 -30.11
C LEU A 502 20.30 -7.10 -29.25
N PRO A 503 19.94 -8.37 -29.54
CA PRO A 503 18.97 -9.10 -28.73
C PRO A 503 19.40 -9.22 -27.26
N VAL A 504 18.42 -9.39 -26.37
CA VAL A 504 18.58 -9.45 -24.90
C VAL A 504 19.66 -10.43 -24.45
N GLU A 505 19.72 -11.62 -25.08
CA GLU A 505 20.69 -12.65 -24.73
C GLU A 505 22.12 -12.17 -25.01
N LYS A 506 22.31 -11.47 -26.14
CA LYS A 506 23.62 -10.90 -26.51
C LYS A 506 24.03 -9.74 -25.60
N GLN A 507 23.10 -8.90 -25.18
CA GLN A 507 23.36 -7.82 -24.21
C GLN A 507 23.90 -8.41 -22.89
N ALA A 508 23.30 -9.50 -22.41
CA ALA A 508 23.74 -10.18 -21.21
C ALA A 508 25.14 -10.83 -21.39
N GLU A 509 25.42 -11.45 -22.55
CA GLU A 509 26.75 -11.98 -22.87
C GLU A 509 27.80 -10.87 -22.85
N ILE A 510 27.54 -9.74 -23.52
CA ILE A 510 28.47 -8.58 -23.54
C ILE A 510 28.69 -8.04 -22.12
N SER A 511 27.64 -7.91 -21.31
CA SER A 511 27.78 -7.47 -19.93
C SER A 511 28.69 -8.39 -19.11
N ASN A 512 28.54 -9.71 -19.26
CA ASN A 512 29.39 -10.68 -18.60
C ASN A 512 30.84 -10.62 -19.14
N SER A 513 31.04 -10.49 -20.45
CA SER A 513 32.38 -10.36 -21.06
C SER A 513 33.12 -9.10 -20.55
N LEU A 514 32.40 -7.97 -20.39
CA LEU A 514 32.92 -6.73 -19.80
C LEU A 514 33.28 -6.92 -18.31
N TYR A 515 32.46 -7.69 -17.57
CA TYR A 515 32.72 -7.99 -16.18
C TYR A 515 33.97 -8.89 -16.03
N ASP A 516 34.05 -9.96 -16.83
CA ASP A 516 35.12 -10.97 -16.78
C ASP A 516 36.45 -10.43 -17.29
N ALA A 517 36.42 -9.48 -18.23
CA ALA A 517 37.61 -8.78 -18.71
C ALA A 517 38.32 -7.95 -17.63
N ASN A 518 37.65 -7.72 -16.48
CA ASN A 518 38.18 -7.02 -15.31
C ASN A 518 38.84 -5.67 -15.63
N ILE A 519 38.29 -4.95 -16.63
CA ILE A 519 38.84 -3.68 -17.15
C ILE A 519 39.09 -2.69 -16.02
N GLY A 520 40.29 -2.15 -15.95
CA GLY A 520 40.67 -1.15 -14.96
C GLY A 520 40.73 -1.64 -13.51
N MET A 521 40.55 -2.95 -13.23
CA MET A 521 40.51 -3.52 -11.89
C MET A 521 41.70 -4.45 -11.60
N HIS A 522 42.76 -4.42 -12.39
CA HIS A 522 44.02 -5.11 -12.09
C HIS A 522 44.82 -4.31 -11.06
N ASP A 523 45.48 -4.97 -10.12
CA ASP A 523 46.11 -4.35 -8.96
C ASP A 523 47.07 -3.21 -9.36
N ASP A 524 47.96 -3.44 -10.33
CA ASP A 524 48.91 -2.44 -10.83
C ASP A 524 48.21 -1.26 -11.53
N TYR A 525 47.07 -1.50 -12.18
CA TYR A 525 46.31 -0.48 -12.91
C TYR A 525 45.45 0.35 -11.95
N THR A 526 44.81 -0.28 -10.97
CA THR A 526 43.97 0.39 -9.99
C THR A 526 44.82 1.40 -9.17
N GLU A 527 46.04 1.00 -8.80
CA GLU A 527 46.96 1.86 -8.06
C GLU A 527 47.49 3.03 -8.93
N ALA A 528 47.83 2.77 -10.20
CA ALA A 528 48.33 3.79 -11.14
C ALA A 528 47.26 4.81 -11.54
N HIS A 529 45.97 4.43 -11.61
CA HIS A 529 44.88 5.27 -12.10
C HIS A 529 43.88 5.65 -10.99
N GLY A 530 44.19 5.33 -9.71
CA GLY A 530 43.39 5.71 -8.56
C GLY A 530 41.94 5.18 -8.61
N ILE A 531 41.70 4.02 -9.28
CA ILE A 531 40.36 3.46 -9.39
C ILE A 531 39.97 2.78 -8.08
N ARG A 532 38.84 3.19 -7.53
CA ARG A 532 38.28 2.65 -6.26
C ARG A 532 37.12 1.69 -6.50
N THR A 533 36.28 1.98 -7.45
CA THR A 533 35.06 1.19 -7.71
C THR A 533 34.78 1.11 -9.20
N ARG A 534 34.24 -0.04 -9.62
CA ARG A 534 33.69 -0.24 -10.96
C ARG A 534 32.27 -0.81 -10.83
N THR A 535 31.34 -0.24 -11.55
CA THR A 535 29.97 -0.72 -11.63
C THR A 535 29.61 -0.92 -13.09
N ILE A 536 29.16 -2.13 -13.45
CA ILE A 536 28.63 -2.45 -14.79
C ILE A 536 27.16 -2.78 -14.60
N GLU A 537 26.32 -2.08 -15.33
CA GLU A 537 24.86 -2.25 -15.29
C GLU A 537 24.35 -2.57 -16.70
N CYS A 538 23.51 -3.59 -16.79
CA CYS A 538 22.81 -3.97 -18.02
C CYS A 538 21.31 -3.85 -17.78
N ARG A 539 20.63 -3.00 -18.54
CA ARG A 539 19.18 -2.74 -18.39
C ARG A 539 18.38 -4.02 -18.45
N THR A 540 18.61 -4.88 -19.45
CA THR A 540 17.88 -6.12 -19.63
C THR A 540 18.12 -7.16 -18.54
N MET A 541 19.31 -7.16 -17.91
CA MET A 541 19.60 -8.03 -16.77
C MET A 541 18.87 -7.55 -15.49
N ASN A 542 18.75 -6.24 -15.33
CA ASN A 542 18.12 -5.63 -14.15
C ASN A 542 16.60 -5.45 -14.29
N GLU A 543 16.09 -5.50 -15.53
CA GLU A 543 14.65 -5.43 -15.81
C GLU A 543 13.85 -6.49 -15.07
N ALA A 544 14.34 -7.72 -15.02
CA ALA A 544 13.68 -8.81 -14.31
C ALA A 544 13.54 -8.57 -12.81
N ASP A 545 14.57 -8.01 -12.16
CA ASP A 545 14.52 -7.63 -10.74
C ASP A 545 13.56 -6.46 -10.51
N PHE A 546 13.53 -5.55 -11.46
CA PHE A 546 12.64 -4.40 -11.44
C PHE A 546 11.16 -4.84 -11.52
N PHE A 547 10.80 -5.61 -12.54
CA PHE A 547 9.45 -6.15 -12.66
C PHE A 547 9.12 -7.21 -11.60
N GLY A 548 10.12 -7.90 -11.04
CA GLY A 548 9.96 -8.73 -9.85
C GLY A 548 9.43 -7.93 -8.65
N THR A 549 9.98 -6.75 -8.43
CA THR A 549 9.54 -5.84 -7.36
C THR A 549 8.15 -5.26 -7.64
N TYR A 550 7.97 -4.61 -8.77
CA TYR A 550 6.72 -3.89 -9.09
C TYR A 550 5.56 -4.86 -9.38
N GLY A 551 5.81 -5.94 -10.10
CA GLY A 551 4.83 -6.99 -10.36
C GLY A 551 4.44 -7.75 -9.09
N GLY A 552 5.41 -8.04 -8.21
CA GLY A 552 5.18 -8.64 -6.91
C GLY A 552 4.31 -7.76 -6.00
N LEU A 553 4.60 -6.46 -5.92
CA LEU A 553 3.80 -5.48 -5.17
C LEU A 553 2.39 -5.33 -5.75
N PHE A 554 2.25 -5.31 -7.07
CA PHE A 554 0.95 -5.20 -7.73
C PHE A 554 0.10 -6.45 -7.50
N CYS A 555 0.67 -7.64 -7.64
CA CYS A 555 0.00 -8.90 -7.36
C CYS A 555 -0.46 -8.95 -5.89
N LEU A 556 0.42 -8.60 -4.94
CA LEU A 556 0.09 -8.49 -3.52
C LEU A 556 -1.03 -7.48 -3.28
N GLY A 557 -0.97 -6.32 -3.92
CA GLY A 557 -1.99 -5.27 -3.85
C GLY A 557 -3.37 -5.77 -4.30
N ILE A 558 -3.44 -6.55 -5.37
CA ILE A 558 -4.70 -7.17 -5.84
C ILE A 558 -5.22 -8.17 -4.81
N ILE A 559 -4.38 -9.08 -4.31
CA ILE A 559 -4.77 -10.12 -3.34
C ILE A 559 -5.33 -9.46 -2.07
N LEU A 560 -4.61 -8.50 -1.48
CA LEU A 560 -5.06 -7.78 -0.29
C LEU A 560 -6.32 -6.95 -0.55
N SER A 561 -6.44 -6.33 -1.72
CA SER A 561 -7.64 -5.55 -2.08
C SER A 561 -8.88 -6.45 -2.17
N VAL A 562 -8.75 -7.64 -2.75
CA VAL A 562 -9.83 -8.63 -2.79
C VAL A 562 -10.19 -9.09 -1.38
N GLU A 563 -9.22 -9.35 -0.52
CA GLU A 563 -9.44 -9.78 0.87
C GLU A 563 -10.16 -8.70 1.68
N PHE A 564 -9.71 -7.45 1.63
CA PHE A 564 -10.34 -6.33 2.33
C PHE A 564 -11.74 -6.04 1.80
N LEU A 565 -11.96 -6.22 0.49
CA LEU A 565 -13.27 -6.10 -0.12
C LEU A 565 -14.23 -7.18 0.41
N PHE A 566 -13.81 -8.45 0.47
CA PHE A 566 -14.59 -9.51 1.08
C PHE A 566 -14.99 -9.16 2.52
N ALA A 567 -14.07 -8.65 3.30
CA ALA A 567 -14.30 -8.19 4.66
C ALA A 567 -15.34 -7.07 4.73
N ALA A 568 -15.21 -6.04 3.90
CA ALA A 568 -16.14 -4.91 3.84
C ALA A 568 -17.56 -5.37 3.47
N VAL A 569 -17.68 -6.20 2.43
CA VAL A 569 -18.98 -6.77 1.98
C VAL A 569 -19.68 -7.50 3.11
N LEU A 570 -18.95 -8.30 3.85
CA LEU A 570 -19.52 -9.11 4.93
C LEU A 570 -19.91 -8.30 6.16
N ILE A 571 -19.11 -7.30 6.53
CA ILE A 571 -19.50 -6.34 7.59
C ILE A 571 -20.82 -5.66 7.21
N ILE A 572 -20.92 -5.20 5.97
CA ILE A 572 -22.13 -4.57 5.44
C ILE A 572 -23.32 -5.55 5.48
N TYR A 573 -23.12 -6.76 4.98
CA TYR A 573 -24.17 -7.78 4.93
C TYR A 573 -24.70 -8.15 6.32
N TYR A 574 -23.81 -8.47 7.28
CA TYR A 574 -24.21 -8.80 8.64
C TYR A 574 -24.92 -7.65 9.34
N LYS A 575 -24.42 -6.45 9.13
CA LYS A 575 -25.04 -5.25 9.65
C LYS A 575 -26.46 -5.11 9.15
N GLN A 576 -26.69 -5.28 7.83
CA GLN A 576 -28.02 -5.16 7.25
C GLN A 576 -29.00 -6.22 7.71
N ILE A 577 -28.56 -7.47 7.79
CA ILE A 577 -29.41 -8.55 8.34
C ILE A 577 -29.79 -8.23 9.79
N SER A 578 -28.84 -7.77 10.61
CA SER A 578 -29.11 -7.40 11.99
C SER A 578 -30.16 -6.31 12.11
N GLU A 579 -29.96 -5.24 11.32
CA GLU A 579 -30.89 -4.10 11.28
C GLU A 579 -32.25 -4.50 10.73
N GLY A 580 -32.30 -5.36 9.69
CA GLY A 580 -33.54 -5.84 9.09
C GLY A 580 -34.45 -6.56 10.09
N TYR A 581 -33.90 -7.46 10.91
CA TYR A 581 -34.68 -8.15 11.95
C TYR A 581 -35.17 -7.23 13.06
N GLU A 582 -34.39 -6.23 13.46
CA GLU A 582 -34.79 -5.27 14.49
C GLU A 582 -35.86 -4.30 13.99
N ASP A 583 -35.76 -3.89 12.74
CA ASP A 583 -36.71 -2.99 12.13
C ASP A 583 -38.03 -3.67 11.73
N GLN A 584 -38.03 -5.00 11.60
CA GLN A 584 -39.22 -5.77 11.27
C GLN A 584 -40.38 -5.43 12.22
N SER A 585 -40.13 -5.43 13.53
CA SER A 585 -41.17 -5.12 14.53
C SER A 585 -41.60 -3.65 14.46
N ARG A 586 -40.67 -2.72 14.22
CA ARG A 586 -40.95 -1.27 14.12
C ARG A 586 -41.80 -0.93 12.91
N PHE A 587 -41.44 -1.47 11.73
CA PHE A 587 -42.22 -1.26 10.52
C PHE A 587 -43.58 -1.97 10.57
N GLY A 588 -43.68 -3.10 11.28
CA GLY A 588 -44.98 -3.75 11.55
C GLY A 588 -45.92 -2.85 12.36
N ILE A 589 -45.41 -2.13 13.38
CA ILE A 589 -46.20 -1.15 14.12
C ILE A 589 -46.61 0.02 13.22
N MET A 590 -45.69 0.55 12.41
CA MET A 590 -45.96 1.68 11.49
C MET A 590 -47.02 1.31 10.43
N GLN A 591 -47.04 0.07 9.94
CA GLN A 591 -48.12 -0.40 9.06
C GLN A 591 -49.48 -0.44 9.77
N LYS A 592 -49.52 -0.87 11.02
CA LYS A 592 -50.74 -0.83 11.84
C LYS A 592 -51.28 0.58 12.10
N VAL A 593 -50.40 1.57 12.08
CA VAL A 593 -50.73 3.03 12.21
C VAL A 593 -51.09 3.67 10.85
N GLY A 594 -51.07 2.88 9.74
CA GLY A 594 -51.54 3.33 8.42
C GLY A 594 -50.43 3.67 7.39
N MET A 595 -49.18 3.36 7.67
CA MET A 595 -48.09 3.61 6.72
C MET A 595 -48.13 2.62 5.55
N THR A 596 -48.13 3.09 4.31
CA THR A 596 -48.19 2.24 3.11
C THR A 596 -46.88 1.50 2.85
N LYS A 597 -46.92 0.36 2.16
CA LYS A 597 -45.72 -0.41 1.75
C LYS A 597 -44.74 0.42 0.91
N ALA A 598 -45.26 1.35 0.09
CA ALA A 598 -44.46 2.25 -0.74
C ALA A 598 -43.69 3.30 0.10
N GLU A 599 -44.33 3.85 1.12
CA GLU A 599 -43.69 4.80 2.05
C GLU A 599 -42.62 4.11 2.89
N ILE A 600 -42.90 2.88 3.36
CA ILE A 600 -41.92 2.07 4.08
C ILE A 600 -40.67 1.83 3.19
N ARG A 601 -40.89 1.39 1.95
CA ARG A 601 -39.78 1.15 1.00
C ARG A 601 -38.98 2.41 0.73
N ARG A 602 -39.63 3.56 0.59
CA ARG A 602 -38.95 4.85 0.38
C ARG A 602 -38.14 5.26 1.61
N SER A 603 -38.71 5.09 2.82
CA SER A 603 -38.04 5.38 4.08
C SER A 603 -36.80 4.48 4.26
N ILE A 604 -36.93 3.18 4.00
CA ILE A 604 -35.83 2.21 4.03
C ILE A 604 -34.73 2.60 3.06
N ASN A 605 -35.05 2.89 1.80
CA ASN A 605 -34.07 3.27 0.80
C ASN A 605 -33.31 4.54 1.18
N SER A 606 -34.00 5.57 1.70
CA SER A 606 -33.35 6.81 2.14
C SER A 606 -32.37 6.56 3.28
N GLN A 607 -32.75 5.74 4.26
CA GLN A 607 -31.88 5.41 5.40
C GLN A 607 -30.67 4.57 4.97
N LEU A 608 -30.91 3.54 4.14
CA LEU A 608 -29.86 2.69 3.62
C LEU A 608 -28.86 3.46 2.77
N LEU A 609 -29.31 4.35 1.88
CA LEU A 609 -28.44 5.20 1.08
C LEU A 609 -27.48 6.01 1.95
N THR A 610 -27.99 6.72 2.96
CA THR A 610 -27.13 7.53 3.85
C THR A 610 -26.12 6.68 4.60
N VAL A 611 -26.55 5.55 5.16
CA VAL A 611 -25.68 4.66 5.95
C VAL A 611 -24.62 3.99 5.07
N PHE A 612 -24.96 3.70 3.81
CA PHE A 612 -24.04 3.03 2.87
C PHE A 612 -23.01 3.97 2.28
N TYR A 613 -23.45 5.11 1.74
CA TYR A 613 -22.54 5.99 1.02
C TYR A 613 -21.67 6.87 1.93
N LEU A 614 -22.06 7.06 3.20
CA LEU A 614 -21.24 7.82 4.16
C LEU A 614 -19.82 7.26 4.32
N PRO A 615 -19.61 5.92 4.52
CA PRO A 615 -18.26 5.34 4.55
C PRO A 615 -17.49 5.54 3.25
N LEU A 616 -18.14 5.43 2.09
CA LEU A 616 -17.50 5.60 0.78
C LEU A 616 -17.02 7.05 0.57
N VAL A 617 -17.89 8.03 0.89
CA VAL A 617 -17.53 9.45 0.80
C VAL A 617 -16.36 9.79 1.74
N MET A 618 -16.39 9.26 2.96
CA MET A 618 -15.28 9.45 3.90
C MET A 618 -14.00 8.76 3.43
N ALA A 619 -14.10 7.57 2.83
CA ALA A 619 -12.95 6.88 2.26
C ALA A 619 -12.33 7.68 1.09
N GLY A 620 -13.17 8.27 0.23
CA GLY A 620 -12.72 9.18 -0.82
C GLY A 620 -12.05 10.44 -0.27
N LEU A 621 -12.57 10.99 0.83
CA LEU A 621 -11.96 12.13 1.51
C LEU A 621 -10.60 11.75 2.12
N HIS A 622 -10.51 10.60 2.80
CA HIS A 622 -9.24 10.09 3.32
C HIS A 622 -8.21 9.89 2.20
N LEU A 623 -8.63 9.31 1.08
CA LEU A 623 -7.76 9.11 -0.09
C LEU A 623 -7.25 10.44 -0.65
N ALA A 624 -8.14 11.44 -0.80
CA ALA A 624 -7.77 12.77 -1.32
C ALA A 624 -6.72 13.47 -0.44
N PHE A 625 -6.88 13.42 0.89
CA PHE A 625 -5.90 14.01 1.81
C PHE A 625 -4.63 13.17 1.97
N ALA A 626 -4.71 11.85 1.80
CA ALA A 626 -3.55 10.96 1.81
C ALA A 626 -2.73 11.04 0.50
N PHE A 627 -3.33 11.49 -0.60
CA PHE A 627 -2.71 11.53 -1.93
C PHE A 627 -1.31 12.18 -1.95
N PRO A 628 -1.07 13.37 -1.38
CA PRO A 628 0.26 13.97 -1.37
C PRO A 628 1.30 13.12 -0.64
N MET A 629 0.94 12.57 0.52
CA MET A 629 1.85 11.73 1.31
C MET A 629 2.16 10.41 0.61
N ILE A 630 1.15 9.75 0.01
CA ILE A 630 1.35 8.52 -0.76
C ILE A 630 2.23 8.82 -1.98
N HIS A 631 2.01 9.92 -2.68
CA HIS A 631 2.88 10.33 -3.78
C HIS A 631 4.34 10.46 -3.34
N ARG A 632 4.61 11.05 -2.15
CA ARG A 632 5.97 11.11 -1.59
C ARG A 632 6.57 9.73 -1.33
N LEU A 633 5.76 8.77 -0.87
CA LEU A 633 6.20 7.38 -0.73
C LEU A 633 6.49 6.72 -2.07
N LEU A 634 5.69 7.02 -3.10
CA LEU A 634 5.91 6.49 -4.45
C LEU A 634 7.18 7.04 -5.11
N LEU A 635 7.62 8.25 -4.71
CA LEU A 635 8.92 8.79 -5.13
C LEU A 635 10.10 7.93 -4.65
N LEU A 636 9.98 7.19 -3.55
CA LEU A 636 11.00 6.23 -3.11
C LEU A 636 11.18 5.08 -4.11
N PHE A 637 10.14 4.82 -4.90
CA PHE A 637 10.14 3.86 -6.01
C PHE A 637 10.31 4.55 -7.38
N ASN A 638 10.84 5.76 -7.38
CA ASN A 638 11.04 6.58 -8.60
C ASN A 638 9.79 6.84 -9.45
N LEU A 639 8.60 6.76 -8.87
CA LEU A 639 7.38 7.14 -9.57
C LEU A 639 7.21 8.67 -9.51
N ASN A 640 7.69 9.36 -10.53
CA ASN A 640 7.63 10.82 -10.65
C ASN A 640 6.34 11.32 -11.35
N ASN A 641 5.63 10.43 -12.06
CA ASN A 641 4.45 10.78 -12.86
C ASN A 641 3.21 10.96 -11.98
N VAL A 642 3.00 12.20 -11.47
CA VAL A 642 1.81 12.58 -10.68
C VAL A 642 0.52 12.38 -11.46
N GLY A 643 0.54 12.62 -12.78
CA GLY A 643 -0.63 12.47 -13.66
C GLY A 643 -1.10 11.01 -13.72
N LEU A 644 -0.16 10.07 -13.85
CA LEU A 644 -0.45 8.64 -13.81
C LEU A 644 -1.05 8.23 -12.47
N PHE A 645 -0.45 8.69 -11.35
CA PHE A 645 -0.99 8.37 -10.02
C PHE A 645 -2.37 8.98 -9.78
N ALA A 646 -2.63 10.20 -10.24
CA ALA A 646 -3.95 10.81 -10.15
C ALA A 646 -4.99 10.04 -10.99
N LEU A 647 -4.64 9.67 -12.23
CA LEU A 647 -5.51 8.89 -13.12
C LEU A 647 -5.85 7.52 -12.52
N THR A 648 -4.86 6.76 -12.07
CA THR A 648 -5.07 5.44 -11.44
C THR A 648 -5.88 5.54 -10.16
N THR A 649 -5.71 6.61 -9.38
CA THR A 649 -6.50 6.90 -8.17
C THR A 649 -7.97 7.13 -8.52
N VAL A 650 -8.26 7.95 -9.53
CA VAL A 650 -9.64 8.21 -9.99
C VAL A 650 -10.29 6.94 -10.55
N ILE A 651 -9.58 6.20 -11.39
CA ILE A 651 -10.08 4.94 -11.96
C ILE A 651 -10.38 3.93 -10.85
N SER A 652 -9.47 3.76 -9.89
CA SER A 652 -9.66 2.86 -8.75
C SER A 652 -10.86 3.25 -7.90
N PHE A 653 -11.05 4.56 -7.65
CA PHE A 653 -12.20 5.07 -6.91
C PHE A 653 -13.53 4.82 -7.64
N VAL A 654 -13.58 5.07 -8.95
CA VAL A 654 -14.78 4.83 -9.77
C VAL A 654 -15.11 3.33 -9.82
N MET A 655 -14.11 2.48 -10.08
CA MET A 655 -14.28 1.03 -10.13
C MET A 655 -14.78 0.48 -8.80
N PHE A 656 -14.17 0.89 -7.69
CA PHE A 656 -14.62 0.53 -6.34
C PHE A 656 -16.03 1.06 -6.06
N GLY A 657 -16.35 2.28 -6.47
CA GLY A 657 -17.68 2.89 -6.31
C GLY A 657 -18.78 2.11 -7.04
N VAL A 658 -18.51 1.66 -8.27
CA VAL A 658 -19.44 0.81 -9.04
C VAL A 658 -19.67 -0.52 -8.34
N LEU A 659 -18.59 -1.17 -7.91
CA LEU A 659 -18.68 -2.43 -7.18
C LEU A 659 -19.43 -2.29 -5.85
N TYR A 660 -19.17 -1.20 -5.13
CA TYR A 660 -19.83 -0.86 -3.87
C TYR A 660 -21.34 -0.62 -4.08
N ALA A 661 -21.72 0.04 -5.16
CA ALA A 661 -23.13 0.24 -5.55
C ALA A 661 -23.84 -1.09 -5.90
N LEU A 662 -23.13 -2.02 -6.53
CA LEU A 662 -23.65 -3.37 -6.80
C LEU A 662 -23.93 -4.13 -5.49
N ILE A 663 -22.96 -4.09 -4.56
CA ILE A 663 -23.12 -4.71 -3.22
C ILE A 663 -24.31 -4.08 -2.48
N TYR A 664 -24.46 -2.76 -2.54
CA TYR A 664 -25.61 -2.05 -1.98
C TYR A 664 -26.95 -2.61 -2.53
N ARG A 665 -27.05 -2.78 -3.85
CA ARG A 665 -28.26 -3.28 -4.49
C ARG A 665 -28.61 -4.70 -4.03
N ILE A 666 -27.62 -5.59 -3.96
CA ILE A 666 -27.80 -6.98 -3.54
C ILE A 666 -28.25 -7.05 -2.07
N THR A 667 -27.54 -6.36 -1.20
CA THR A 667 -27.77 -6.40 0.25
C THR A 667 -29.05 -5.66 0.63
N GLY A 668 -29.41 -4.57 -0.05
CA GLY A 668 -30.66 -3.84 0.12
C GLY A 668 -31.89 -4.69 -0.19
N ASN A 669 -31.82 -5.55 -1.22
CA ASN A 669 -32.89 -6.50 -1.53
C ASN A 669 -33.07 -7.55 -0.42
N VAL A 670 -32.00 -8.02 0.19
CA VAL A 670 -32.07 -8.96 1.32
C VAL A 670 -32.73 -8.30 2.53
N TYR A 671 -32.33 -7.08 2.86
CA TYR A 671 -32.93 -6.29 3.95
C TYR A 671 -34.45 -6.11 3.72
N TYR A 672 -34.84 -5.69 2.51
CA TYR A 672 -36.26 -5.49 2.18
C TYR A 672 -37.07 -6.75 2.35
N ARG A 673 -36.57 -7.89 1.91
CA ARG A 673 -37.24 -9.20 2.12
C ARG A 673 -37.46 -9.51 3.60
N ILE A 674 -36.44 -9.27 4.46
CA ILE A 674 -36.54 -9.52 5.90
C ILE A 674 -37.65 -8.66 6.53
N VAL A 675 -37.75 -7.39 6.13
CA VAL A 675 -38.75 -6.45 6.68
C VAL A 675 -40.13 -6.70 6.15
N SER A 676 -40.27 -7.17 4.89
CA SER A 676 -41.58 -7.43 4.25
C SER A 676 -42.19 -8.79 4.58
N ASP A 677 -41.42 -9.77 5.05
CA ASP A 677 -41.88 -11.17 5.37
C ASP A 677 -42.85 -11.26 6.59
N ILE A 678 -43.51 -10.15 6.98
CA ILE A 678 -44.47 -10.13 8.08
C ILE A 678 -45.82 -10.77 7.69
N HIS A 679 -46.16 -10.76 6.39
CA HIS A 679 -47.49 -11.18 5.91
C HIS A 679 -47.65 -12.68 5.62
N ASP A 680 -46.56 -13.44 5.53
CA ASP A 680 -46.65 -14.88 5.25
C ASP A 680 -46.70 -15.76 6.51
N ARG A 681 -46.82 -15.14 7.70
CA ARG A 681 -46.85 -15.83 9.02
C ARG A 681 -48.09 -15.56 9.87
N GLU A 682 -49.00 -14.69 9.45
CA GLU A 682 -50.38 -14.59 9.95
C GLU A 682 -51.35 -15.29 8.96
#